data_377e8c739d3187d5d1cd1178fb022790
#
_entry.id   377e8c739d3187d5d1cd1178fb022790
#
_cell.length_a   1.000
_cell.length_b   1.000
_cell.length_c   1.000
_cell.angle_alpha   90.00
_cell.angle_beta   90.00
_cell.angle_gamma   90.00
#
_symmetry.space_group_name_H-M   'P 1'
#
loop_
_entity.id
_entity.type
_entity.pdbx_description
1 polymer ?
#
loop_
_entity_poly.entity_id
_entity_poly.type
_entity_poly.pdbx_seq_one_letter_code
_entity_poly.pdbx_strand_id
1 'polypeptide(L)'
;MRRALWTLAVLLSHWRRHPMQLATLLIGLIAATALWSGVQALNLQARNSYDRAAAVFGGTRTAMLVSRDGTAFPQDLFVKLRRAGWPASPVLEGRVQIAGHSYRLLGIEPVTLPAEVGTAPSIGRSDLQAFITPPGQTLVAPETLSDLGLVEGASPTLGSGLTLPPLKVQPQLVPDVLVVDIGIAQKLLNRPDQISRLLLGKTGGPRQPLANVTGDRLRLVEPEAESDLERLTDSFHLNLTAFGLLSFFVGLFIVNSAIGLTFEQRLPMLRTLRACGVSARLLNSMLVLELVSLALVAGLIGLICGYLIAAALLPDVAASLRGLYGAEIPGELTLRPAWWIAGLVISVAGALAAATTSLAKAIRLPILAAAQPYAWQQAQHRWLILQSALALAVFAVAGALLWFGNSLLAGFAVLAALLLGAALILPALLEIVLSIGQHNARRALAEWFWADSRQQLSGLSLALMALLLALSVNVGVATMVETFSRTFLVWLDGRLAADVYILAADNAQAAAIKAFLSERSDVQAVLTGARTEAQLDGQPIEVLGLPDHATYRDHWPLLQATADGWDRLRAGDSGFISEQLSRRMNLAIGDRIALPAPGDEWPITVAGIYADYGDPKGQIAVNAAALARHFPDTPQTRLALRVAPADIPGVIAAVSDRFGLDGRNLLDQSTVKAESKRIFNRTFAVTAALNAFTLGVAGVALLTSLLTLANSRLPQLAPLWAMGVTRRRLAAIELTKTLSVAFVTALFALPLGLAVAWCLIAIVNVKAFGWRLPFHVFPWQLVKLVGVAMAAALLASLLPVLRLARMQPANLVKVFANER
;
A
#
# COMPACT_ATOMS: atom_id res chain seq x y z
N MET A 1 -6.86 5.43 50.01
CA MET A 1 -6.81 4.09 49.45
C MET A 1 -8.17 3.35 49.45
N ARG A 2 -8.84 3.14 50.58
CA ARG A 2 -10.11 2.37 50.63
C ARG A 2 -11.21 2.88 49.71
N ARG A 3 -11.45 4.20 49.59
CA ARG A 3 -12.46 4.78 48.65
C ARG A 3 -12.12 4.51 47.16
N ALA A 4 -10.85 4.54 46.76
CA ALA A 4 -10.43 4.26 45.42
C ALA A 4 -10.66 2.81 45.01
N LEU A 5 -10.26 1.85 45.88
CA LEU A 5 -10.50 0.44 45.69
C LEU A 5 -12.00 0.10 45.61
N TRP A 6 -12.81 0.76 46.46
CA TRP A 6 -14.26 0.58 46.46
C TRP A 6 -14.88 1.10 45.16
N THR A 7 -14.48 2.29 44.71
CA THR A 7 -14.94 2.85 43.44
C THR A 7 -14.57 1.94 42.27
N LEU A 8 -13.33 1.44 42.23
CA LEU A 8 -12.88 0.52 41.21
C LEU A 8 -13.68 -0.82 41.22
N ALA A 9 -13.92 -1.37 42.43
CA ALA A 9 -14.71 -2.59 42.55
C ALA A 9 -16.14 -2.42 42.05
N VAL A 10 -16.76 -1.26 42.31
CA VAL A 10 -18.10 -0.98 41.77
C VAL A 10 -18.06 -0.81 40.25
N LEU A 11 -17.07 -0.13 39.68
CA LEU A 11 -16.89 -0.01 38.24
C LEU A 11 -16.72 -1.38 37.55
N LEU A 12 -15.86 -2.23 38.12
CA LEU A 12 -15.61 -3.59 37.57
C LEU A 12 -16.82 -4.54 37.77
N SER A 13 -17.63 -4.34 38.84
CA SER A 13 -18.84 -5.14 39.04
C SER A 13 -19.88 -4.95 37.93
N HIS A 14 -19.88 -3.80 37.27
CA HIS A 14 -20.74 -3.52 36.13
C HIS A 14 -20.52 -4.53 35.00
N TRP A 15 -19.28 -4.86 34.70
CA TRP A 15 -18.91 -5.78 33.63
C TRP A 15 -19.38 -7.22 33.87
N ARG A 16 -19.37 -7.65 35.13
CA ARG A 16 -19.92 -8.97 35.49
C ARG A 16 -21.42 -9.06 35.28
N ARG A 17 -22.14 -7.93 35.45
CA ARG A 17 -23.60 -7.87 35.27
C ARG A 17 -23.99 -7.64 33.79
N HIS A 18 -23.08 -7.07 33.00
CA HIS A 18 -23.31 -6.72 31.60
C HIS A 18 -22.20 -7.29 30.67
N PRO A 19 -22.02 -8.63 30.59
CA PRO A 19 -20.92 -9.23 29.85
C PRO A 19 -20.97 -8.94 28.35
N MET A 20 -22.15 -8.77 27.76
CA MET A 20 -22.31 -8.37 26.36
C MET A 20 -21.71 -6.99 26.06
N GLN A 21 -21.84 -6.05 27.00
CA GLN A 21 -21.27 -4.70 26.82
C GLN A 21 -19.73 -4.73 26.89
N LEU A 22 -19.19 -5.53 27.83
CA LEU A 22 -17.76 -5.77 27.88
C LEU A 22 -17.23 -6.40 26.59
N ALA A 23 -17.92 -7.44 26.13
CA ALA A 23 -17.53 -8.14 24.89
C ALA A 23 -17.52 -7.20 23.68
N THR A 24 -18.54 -6.38 23.53
CA THR A 24 -18.64 -5.42 22.41
C THR A 24 -17.57 -4.32 22.50
N LEU A 25 -17.28 -3.81 23.69
CA LEU A 25 -16.18 -2.86 23.88
C LEU A 25 -14.83 -3.47 23.53
N LEU A 26 -14.56 -4.69 24.05
CA LEU A 26 -13.31 -5.41 23.75
C LEU A 26 -13.19 -5.73 22.26
N ILE A 27 -14.25 -6.21 21.60
CA ILE A 27 -14.25 -6.49 20.16
C ILE A 27 -13.93 -5.23 19.37
N GLY A 28 -14.50 -4.09 19.72
CA GLY A 28 -14.21 -2.80 19.06
C GLY A 28 -12.74 -2.40 19.20
N LEU A 29 -12.18 -2.49 20.40
CA LEU A 29 -10.78 -2.19 20.70
C LEU A 29 -9.82 -3.20 20.01
N ILE A 30 -10.12 -4.49 20.11
CA ILE A 30 -9.35 -5.57 19.48
C ILE A 30 -9.32 -5.37 17.97
N ALA A 31 -10.47 -5.14 17.35
CA ALA A 31 -10.60 -5.00 15.91
C ALA A 31 -9.86 -3.76 15.38
N ALA A 32 -9.97 -2.61 16.07
CA ALA A 32 -9.24 -1.41 15.70
C ALA A 32 -7.73 -1.60 15.80
N THR A 33 -7.25 -2.25 16.87
CA THR A 33 -5.82 -2.54 17.07
C THR A 33 -5.33 -3.59 16.08
N ALA A 34 -6.10 -4.64 15.79
CA ALA A 34 -5.76 -5.69 14.84
C ALA A 34 -5.63 -5.14 13.42
N LEU A 35 -6.56 -4.28 13.01
CA LEU A 35 -6.53 -3.65 11.69
C LEU A 35 -5.26 -2.82 11.51
N TRP A 36 -4.96 -1.94 12.46
CA TRP A 36 -3.77 -1.11 12.41
C TRP A 36 -2.48 -1.95 12.46
N SER A 37 -2.40 -2.89 13.39
CA SER A 37 -1.19 -3.70 13.59
C SER A 37 -0.92 -4.65 12.42
N GLY A 38 -1.96 -5.21 11.81
CA GLY A 38 -1.85 -6.05 10.62
C GLY A 38 -1.28 -5.29 9.43
N VAL A 39 -1.80 -4.09 9.15
CA VAL A 39 -1.29 -3.22 8.08
C VAL A 39 0.16 -2.81 8.34
N GLN A 40 0.51 -2.43 9.57
CA GLN A 40 1.87 -2.05 9.92
C GLN A 40 2.86 -3.22 9.87
N ALA A 41 2.45 -4.43 10.27
CA ALA A 41 3.29 -5.61 10.16
C ALA A 41 3.63 -5.93 8.71
N LEU A 42 2.65 -5.89 7.82
CA LEU A 42 2.86 -6.07 6.37
C LEU A 42 3.76 -4.98 5.78
N ASN A 43 3.54 -3.72 6.16
CA ASN A 43 4.34 -2.59 5.69
C ASN A 43 5.79 -2.69 6.13
N LEU A 44 6.06 -3.02 7.40
CA LEU A 44 7.41 -3.22 7.91
C LEU A 44 8.12 -4.38 7.23
N GLN A 45 7.43 -5.49 7.00
CA GLN A 45 8.00 -6.65 6.32
C GLN A 45 8.34 -6.33 4.86
N ALA A 46 7.43 -5.66 4.15
CA ALA A 46 7.69 -5.19 2.79
C ALA A 46 8.93 -4.29 2.76
N ARG A 47 9.01 -3.30 3.66
CA ARG A 47 10.15 -2.36 3.75
C ARG A 47 11.48 -3.07 4.01
N ASN A 48 11.52 -3.97 4.99
CA ASN A 48 12.74 -4.74 5.29
C ASN A 48 13.21 -5.60 4.11
N SER A 49 12.28 -6.09 3.29
CA SER A 49 12.61 -6.90 2.12
C SER A 49 13.15 -6.05 0.98
N TYR A 50 12.58 -4.86 0.78
CA TYR A 50 13.11 -3.90 -0.19
C TYR A 50 14.47 -3.34 0.21
N ASP A 51 14.66 -2.96 1.47
CA ASP A 51 15.95 -2.49 1.96
C ASP A 51 17.05 -3.54 1.73
N ARG A 52 16.72 -4.82 1.89
CA ARG A 52 17.62 -5.94 1.57
C ARG A 52 17.88 -6.07 0.07
N ALA A 53 16.81 -6.03 -0.76
CA ALA A 53 16.95 -6.11 -2.21
C ALA A 53 17.78 -4.93 -2.77
N ALA A 54 17.48 -3.71 -2.34
CA ALA A 54 18.22 -2.51 -2.75
C ALA A 54 19.70 -2.58 -2.35
N ALA A 55 19.99 -3.10 -1.16
CA ALA A 55 21.36 -3.24 -0.68
C ALA A 55 22.21 -4.19 -1.55
N VAL A 56 21.62 -5.19 -2.19
CA VAL A 56 22.32 -6.18 -3.04
C VAL A 56 22.35 -5.77 -4.51
N PHE A 57 21.29 -5.12 -5.01
CA PHE A 57 21.20 -4.77 -6.43
C PHE A 57 21.97 -3.49 -6.81
N GLY A 58 22.71 -2.87 -5.88
CA GLY A 58 23.61 -1.76 -6.18
C GLY A 58 23.01 -0.37 -6.02
N GLY A 59 21.93 -0.25 -5.28
CA GLY A 59 21.57 0.99 -4.60
C GLY A 59 22.62 1.29 -3.54
N THR A 60 23.89 1.44 -3.96
CA THR A 60 24.97 1.73 -3.04
C THR A 60 24.83 3.18 -2.63
N ARG A 61 24.57 3.39 -1.35
CA ARG A 61 24.81 4.69 -0.68
C ARG A 61 26.29 5.09 -0.74
N THR A 62 27.07 4.41 -1.57
CA THR A 62 28.51 4.57 -1.77
C THR A 62 28.81 4.85 -3.24
N ALA A 63 29.58 5.89 -3.50
CA ALA A 63 30.08 6.17 -4.83
C ALA A 63 30.82 4.95 -5.40
N MET A 64 30.71 4.73 -6.70
CA MET A 64 31.42 3.64 -7.37
C MET A 64 32.12 4.09 -8.64
N LEU A 65 33.18 3.40 -9.00
CA LEU A 65 33.89 3.56 -10.28
C LEU A 65 33.53 2.36 -11.16
N VAL A 66 33.02 2.64 -12.33
CA VAL A 66 32.72 1.64 -13.36
C VAL A 66 33.44 1.95 -14.65
N SER A 67 33.69 0.94 -15.48
CA SER A 67 34.19 1.16 -16.83
C SER A 67 33.22 2.00 -17.66
N ARG A 68 33.71 2.89 -18.51
CA ARG A 68 32.85 3.63 -19.45
C ARG A 68 32.15 2.70 -20.45
N ASP A 69 32.79 1.59 -20.80
CA ASP A 69 32.32 0.63 -21.78
C ASP A 69 31.39 -0.44 -21.12
N GLY A 70 31.11 -0.36 -19.82
CA GLY A 70 30.32 -1.32 -19.10
C GLY A 70 30.94 -2.71 -18.96
N THR A 71 32.20 -2.90 -19.39
CA THR A 71 32.93 -4.17 -19.34
C THR A 71 33.77 -4.29 -18.06
N ALA A 72 34.18 -5.53 -17.74
CA ALA A 72 35.14 -5.75 -16.69
C ALA A 72 36.49 -5.11 -17.06
N PHE A 73 37.21 -4.60 -16.06
CA PHE A 73 38.52 -3.92 -16.25
C PHE A 73 39.59 -4.53 -15.37
N PRO A 74 40.90 -4.30 -15.71
CA PRO A 74 42.00 -4.91 -15.01
C PRO A 74 42.09 -4.53 -13.53
N GLN A 75 42.47 -5.49 -12.70
CA GLN A 75 42.61 -5.34 -11.24
C GLN A 75 43.77 -4.39 -10.85
N ASP A 76 44.71 -4.17 -11.74
CA ASP A 76 45.85 -3.23 -11.50
C ASP A 76 45.38 -1.80 -11.22
N LEU A 77 44.20 -1.40 -11.80
CA LEU A 77 43.61 -0.09 -11.53
C LEU A 77 43.16 0.06 -10.07
N PHE A 78 42.68 -1.00 -9.45
CA PHE A 78 42.36 -1.02 -8.01
C PHE A 78 43.60 -0.72 -7.18
N VAL A 79 44.75 -1.41 -7.48
CA VAL A 79 46.00 -1.22 -6.76
C VAL A 79 46.54 0.23 -6.93
N LYS A 80 46.47 0.77 -8.16
CA LYS A 80 46.87 2.15 -8.44
C LYS A 80 46.03 3.16 -7.67
N LEU A 81 44.70 2.99 -7.63
CA LEU A 81 43.79 3.86 -6.89
C LEU A 81 44.02 3.81 -5.38
N ARG A 82 44.25 2.61 -4.81
CA ARG A 82 44.59 2.46 -3.38
C ARG A 82 45.88 3.18 -3.02
N ARG A 83 46.93 3.06 -3.86
CA ARG A 83 48.20 3.77 -3.68
C ARG A 83 48.03 5.29 -3.86
N ALA A 84 47.10 5.75 -4.66
CA ALA A 84 46.77 7.16 -4.84
C ALA A 84 45.85 7.74 -3.72
N GLY A 85 45.56 6.96 -2.66
CA GLY A 85 44.81 7.41 -1.50
C GLY A 85 43.27 7.23 -1.61
N TRP A 86 42.77 6.57 -2.67
CA TRP A 86 41.34 6.30 -2.83
C TRP A 86 40.92 5.10 -1.98
N PRO A 87 39.90 5.24 -1.13
CA PRO A 87 39.37 4.13 -0.34
C PRO A 87 38.46 3.22 -1.21
N ALA A 88 39.09 2.57 -2.19
CA ALA A 88 38.38 1.70 -3.15
C ALA A 88 38.39 0.26 -2.68
N SER A 89 37.29 -0.47 -3.00
CA SER A 89 37.13 -1.93 -2.79
C SER A 89 36.64 -2.58 -4.08
N PRO A 90 37.28 -3.67 -4.55
CA PRO A 90 36.93 -4.30 -5.81
C PRO A 90 35.75 -5.23 -5.65
N VAL A 91 34.92 -5.29 -6.68
CA VAL A 91 33.78 -6.24 -6.80
C VAL A 91 33.81 -6.85 -8.20
N LEU A 92 33.74 -8.19 -8.26
CA LEU A 92 33.55 -8.93 -9.50
C LEU A 92 32.17 -9.57 -9.50
N GLU A 93 31.42 -9.38 -10.58
CA GLU A 93 30.06 -9.88 -10.71
C GLU A 93 29.94 -10.77 -11.95
N GLY A 94 29.20 -11.88 -11.81
CA GLY A 94 28.89 -12.78 -12.90
C GLY A 94 27.71 -13.68 -12.56
N ARG A 95 27.37 -14.56 -13.50
CA ARG A 95 26.33 -15.58 -13.30
C ARG A 95 26.94 -16.97 -13.37
N VAL A 96 26.47 -17.86 -12.51
CA VAL A 96 26.86 -19.27 -12.46
C VAL A 96 25.61 -20.14 -12.50
N GLN A 97 25.74 -21.34 -13.07
CA GLN A 97 24.65 -22.30 -13.10
C GLN A 97 24.88 -23.44 -12.13
N ILE A 98 23.89 -23.76 -11.30
CA ILE A 98 23.88 -24.90 -10.38
C ILE A 98 22.58 -25.68 -10.61
N ALA A 99 22.66 -26.95 -10.92
CA ALA A 99 21.50 -27.81 -11.17
C ALA A 99 20.49 -27.24 -12.18
N GLY A 100 20.99 -26.56 -13.22
CA GLY A 100 20.13 -25.94 -14.26
C GLY A 100 19.54 -24.57 -13.91
N HIS A 101 19.75 -24.06 -12.70
CA HIS A 101 19.31 -22.74 -12.24
C HIS A 101 20.47 -21.74 -12.29
N SER A 102 20.18 -20.48 -12.65
CA SER A 102 21.19 -19.42 -12.78
C SER A 102 21.22 -18.56 -11.52
N TYR A 103 22.36 -18.51 -10.84
CA TYR A 103 22.60 -17.72 -9.64
C TYR A 103 23.57 -16.58 -9.94
N ARG A 104 23.41 -15.45 -9.25
CA ARG A 104 24.32 -14.33 -9.32
C ARG A 104 25.49 -14.54 -8.36
N LEU A 105 26.71 -14.57 -8.91
CA LEU A 105 27.94 -14.71 -8.12
C LEU A 105 28.58 -13.34 -7.93
N LEU A 106 28.82 -12.95 -6.69
CA LEU A 106 29.52 -11.74 -6.27
C LEU A 106 30.84 -12.11 -5.62
N GLY A 107 31.95 -11.71 -6.21
CA GLY A 107 33.28 -11.74 -5.63
C GLY A 107 33.57 -10.41 -4.92
N ILE A 108 33.85 -10.45 -3.63
CA ILE A 108 34.15 -9.27 -2.81
C ILE A 108 35.49 -9.43 -2.11
N GLU A 109 36.14 -8.31 -1.78
CA GLU A 109 37.31 -8.27 -0.93
C GLU A 109 36.91 -7.67 0.43
N PRO A 110 36.74 -8.50 1.46
CA PRO A 110 36.13 -8.09 2.73
C PRO A 110 36.99 -7.11 3.55
N VAL A 111 38.29 -7.07 3.33
CA VAL A 111 39.21 -6.23 4.11
C VAL A 111 39.11 -4.74 3.71
N THR A 112 38.82 -4.46 2.44
CA THR A 112 38.70 -3.09 1.93
C THR A 112 37.26 -2.63 1.76
N LEU A 113 36.29 -3.49 2.04
CA LEU A 113 34.90 -3.18 1.86
C LEU A 113 34.46 -2.04 2.79
N PRO A 114 33.84 -0.95 2.26
CA PRO A 114 33.38 0.15 3.10
C PRO A 114 32.32 -0.31 4.10
N ALA A 115 32.45 0.10 5.36
CA ALA A 115 31.49 -0.24 6.43
C ALA A 115 30.04 0.23 6.15
N GLU A 116 29.90 1.18 5.24
CA GLU A 116 28.61 1.77 4.81
C GLU A 116 27.85 0.89 3.81
N VAL A 117 28.51 -0.10 3.22
CA VAL A 117 27.86 -1.12 2.40
C VAL A 117 27.12 -2.06 3.34
N GLY A 118 25.85 -1.81 3.58
CA GLY A 118 25.00 -2.51 4.56
C GLY A 118 24.81 -4.01 4.32
N THR A 119 25.40 -4.52 3.27
CA THR A 119 25.54 -5.95 2.92
C THR A 119 26.96 -6.48 3.12
N ALA A 120 27.87 -5.68 3.72
CA ALA A 120 29.03 -6.34 4.29
C ALA A 120 28.45 -7.40 5.25
N PRO A 121 28.52 -8.71 4.90
CA PRO A 121 28.16 -9.69 5.89
C PRO A 121 28.94 -9.29 7.12
N SER A 122 28.31 -9.25 8.29
CA SER A 122 29.00 -9.11 9.56
C SER A 122 29.83 -10.38 9.73
N ILE A 123 30.86 -10.50 8.89
CA ILE A 123 31.81 -11.61 8.90
C ILE A 123 32.59 -11.40 10.20
N GLY A 124 32.27 -12.18 11.20
CA GLY A 124 33.00 -12.19 12.45
C GLY A 124 34.51 -12.39 12.17
N ARG A 125 35.38 -11.91 13.04
CA ARG A 125 36.83 -12.07 12.83
C ARG A 125 37.26 -13.53 12.61
N SER A 126 36.59 -14.48 13.21
CA SER A 126 36.80 -15.94 13.00
C SER A 126 36.33 -16.39 11.59
N ASP A 127 35.26 -15.80 11.11
CA ASP A 127 34.65 -16.16 9.85
C ASP A 127 35.39 -15.53 8.66
N LEU A 128 36.03 -14.38 8.85
CA LEU A 128 36.84 -13.70 7.85
C LEU A 128 38.03 -14.59 7.40
N GLN A 129 38.70 -15.26 8.35
CA GLN A 129 39.81 -16.16 8.04
C GLN A 129 39.30 -17.34 7.18
N ALA A 130 38.16 -17.95 7.55
CA ALA A 130 37.59 -19.06 6.80
C ALA A 130 37.07 -18.65 5.42
N PHE A 131 36.63 -17.41 5.26
CA PHE A 131 36.15 -16.87 3.99
C PHE A 131 37.28 -16.65 2.97
N ILE A 132 38.45 -16.16 3.44
CA ILE A 132 39.59 -15.79 2.57
C ILE A 132 40.54 -16.99 2.35
N THR A 133 40.74 -17.85 3.38
CA THR A 133 41.69 -18.96 3.30
C THR A 133 41.13 -20.13 2.49
N PRO A 134 41.87 -20.70 1.52
CA PRO A 134 41.39 -21.84 0.74
C PRO A 134 40.96 -23.02 1.64
N PRO A 135 39.82 -23.68 1.31
CA PRO A 135 39.03 -23.57 0.08
C PRO A 135 38.08 -22.35 0.03
N GLY A 136 38.01 -21.53 1.09
CA GLY A 136 37.11 -20.43 1.22
C GLY A 136 35.72 -20.86 1.65
N GLN A 137 34.78 -19.91 1.66
CA GLN A 137 33.37 -20.15 1.92
C GLN A 137 32.48 -19.41 0.91
N THR A 138 31.35 -19.99 0.59
CA THR A 138 30.29 -19.35 -0.22
C THR A 138 29.14 -18.96 0.71
N LEU A 139 28.93 -17.67 0.91
CA LEU A 139 27.79 -17.19 1.68
C LEU A 139 26.53 -17.28 0.83
N VAL A 140 25.46 -17.79 1.42
CA VAL A 140 24.19 -18.08 0.75
C VAL A 140 23.01 -17.75 1.67
N ALA A 141 21.91 -17.29 1.09
CA ALA A 141 20.66 -17.09 1.84
C ALA A 141 20.06 -18.45 2.27
N PRO A 142 19.33 -18.50 3.42
CA PRO A 142 18.64 -19.72 3.85
C PRO A 142 17.68 -20.27 2.80
N GLU A 143 16.96 -19.38 2.11
CA GLU A 143 16.01 -19.70 1.07
C GLU A 143 16.71 -20.36 -0.14
N THR A 144 17.81 -19.80 -0.59
CA THR A 144 18.60 -20.35 -1.71
C THR A 144 19.18 -21.73 -1.37
N LEU A 145 19.59 -21.94 -0.11
CA LEU A 145 20.05 -23.25 0.33
C LEU A 145 18.92 -24.28 0.30
N SER A 146 17.72 -23.88 0.74
CA SER A 146 16.50 -24.71 0.67
C SER A 146 16.11 -25.04 -0.77
N ASP A 147 16.12 -24.07 -1.67
CA ASP A 147 15.77 -24.23 -3.08
C ASP A 147 16.76 -25.13 -3.84
N LEU A 148 18.03 -25.10 -3.44
CA LEU A 148 19.06 -26.01 -3.94
C LEU A 148 18.89 -27.45 -3.40
N GLY A 149 18.09 -27.65 -2.35
CA GLY A 149 17.95 -28.93 -1.66
C GLY A 149 19.24 -29.41 -0.99
N LEU A 150 20.13 -28.47 -0.63
CA LEU A 150 21.44 -28.73 -0.05
C LEU A 150 21.47 -28.40 1.45
N VAL A 151 22.48 -28.93 2.15
CA VAL A 151 22.73 -28.60 3.55
C VAL A 151 23.94 -27.68 3.68
N GLU A 152 24.01 -26.94 4.79
CA GLU A 152 25.15 -26.08 5.10
C GLU A 152 26.44 -26.91 5.11
N GLY A 153 27.52 -26.39 4.50
CA GLY A 153 28.78 -27.10 4.30
C GLY A 153 28.89 -27.91 3.01
N ALA A 154 27.80 -28.04 2.24
CA ALA A 154 27.83 -28.68 0.92
C ALA A 154 28.64 -27.83 -0.10
N SER A 155 29.31 -28.49 -1.05
CA SER A 155 30.09 -27.87 -2.12
C SER A 155 29.51 -28.29 -3.49
N PRO A 156 28.50 -27.57 -4.04
CA PRO A 156 27.90 -27.94 -5.30
C PRO A 156 28.82 -27.70 -6.49
N THR A 157 28.62 -28.52 -7.55
CA THR A 157 29.36 -28.36 -8.79
C THR A 157 28.58 -27.43 -9.74
N LEU A 158 29.30 -26.48 -10.34
CA LEU A 158 28.77 -25.57 -11.33
C LEU A 158 28.58 -26.27 -12.69
N GLY A 159 27.74 -25.71 -13.54
CA GLY A 159 27.60 -26.18 -14.93
C GLY A 159 28.91 -26.11 -15.74
N SER A 160 29.90 -25.35 -15.28
CA SER A 160 31.28 -25.30 -15.84
C SER A 160 32.19 -26.45 -15.38
N GLY A 161 31.73 -27.34 -14.50
CA GLY A 161 32.50 -28.42 -13.92
C GLY A 161 33.36 -28.02 -12.70
N LEU A 162 33.39 -26.74 -12.33
CA LEU A 162 34.09 -26.27 -11.12
C LEU A 162 33.22 -26.44 -9.88
N THR A 163 33.81 -26.68 -8.73
CA THR A 163 33.11 -26.79 -7.44
C THR A 163 33.13 -25.47 -6.69
N LEU A 164 31.98 -25.09 -6.13
CA LEU A 164 31.90 -23.96 -5.18
C LEU A 164 32.55 -24.32 -3.85
N PRO A 165 33.13 -23.33 -3.14
CA PRO A 165 33.50 -23.48 -1.75
C PRO A 165 32.30 -23.91 -0.90
N PRO A 166 32.52 -24.51 0.30
CA PRO A 166 31.43 -24.90 1.18
C PRO A 166 30.42 -23.79 1.45
N LEU A 167 29.12 -24.13 1.30
CA LEU A 167 28.03 -23.18 1.54
C LEU A 167 27.90 -22.85 3.01
N LYS A 168 27.78 -21.57 3.35
CA LYS A 168 27.51 -21.06 4.70
C LYS A 168 26.30 -20.16 4.69
N VAL A 169 25.36 -20.43 5.56
CA VAL A 169 24.11 -19.66 5.66
C VAL A 169 24.38 -18.28 6.24
N GLN A 170 23.92 -17.26 5.53
CA GLN A 170 23.90 -15.88 5.96
C GLN A 170 22.49 -15.31 5.85
N PRO A 171 21.75 -15.16 6.96
CA PRO A 171 20.34 -14.76 6.96
C PRO A 171 20.05 -13.36 6.37
N GLN A 172 21.08 -12.54 6.21
CA GLN A 172 20.98 -11.18 5.71
C GLN A 172 21.15 -11.09 4.18
N LEU A 173 21.60 -12.18 3.55
CA LEU A 173 21.74 -12.23 2.09
C LEU A 173 20.39 -12.37 1.40
N VAL A 174 20.34 -11.84 0.20
CA VAL A 174 19.18 -11.99 -0.69
C VAL A 174 19.23 -13.35 -1.36
N PRO A 175 18.09 -14.02 -1.55
CA PRO A 175 17.99 -15.22 -2.35
C PRO A 175 18.59 -15.06 -3.74
N ASP A 176 19.05 -16.17 -4.34
CA ASP A 176 19.71 -16.27 -5.65
C ASP A 176 21.05 -15.52 -5.78
N VAL A 177 21.62 -15.02 -4.68
CA VAL A 177 22.93 -14.39 -4.64
C VAL A 177 23.90 -15.27 -3.85
N LEU A 178 25.05 -15.55 -4.46
CA LEU A 178 26.18 -16.27 -3.88
C LEU A 178 27.33 -15.28 -3.70
N VAL A 179 27.89 -15.20 -2.49
CA VAL A 179 29.00 -14.28 -2.22
C VAL A 179 30.24 -15.10 -1.86
N VAL A 180 31.35 -14.85 -2.55
CA VAL A 180 32.64 -15.51 -2.37
C VAL A 180 33.78 -14.49 -2.33
N ASP A 181 34.97 -14.92 -1.94
CA ASP A 181 36.18 -14.12 -2.08
C ASP A 181 36.45 -13.79 -3.56
N ILE A 182 36.94 -12.56 -3.84
CA ILE A 182 37.15 -12.09 -5.22
C ILE A 182 38.09 -12.98 -6.02
N GLY A 183 39.15 -13.52 -5.42
CA GLY A 183 40.05 -14.45 -6.09
C GLY A 183 39.42 -15.76 -6.44
N ILE A 184 38.44 -16.23 -5.65
CA ILE A 184 37.61 -17.40 -5.95
C ILE A 184 36.64 -17.07 -7.08
N ALA A 185 35.97 -15.91 -7.04
CA ALA A 185 35.07 -15.48 -8.09
C ALA A 185 35.77 -15.37 -9.45
N GLN A 186 37.02 -14.85 -9.49
CA GLN A 186 37.80 -14.75 -10.72
C GLN A 186 38.03 -16.14 -11.33
N LYS A 187 38.33 -17.15 -10.52
CA LYS A 187 38.50 -18.54 -10.98
C LYS A 187 37.17 -19.16 -11.47
N LEU A 188 36.10 -19.00 -10.70
CA LEU A 188 34.80 -19.61 -11.04
C LEU A 188 34.17 -19.01 -12.30
N LEU A 189 34.40 -17.71 -12.54
CA LEU A 189 33.90 -16.98 -13.73
C LEU A 189 34.85 -17.00 -14.90
N ASN A 190 36.04 -17.64 -14.74
CA ASN A 190 37.12 -17.65 -15.75
C ASN A 190 37.51 -16.23 -16.22
N ARG A 191 37.68 -15.29 -15.26
CA ARG A 191 38.03 -13.88 -15.47
C ARG A 191 39.21 -13.50 -14.59
N PRO A 192 40.43 -14.06 -14.82
CA PRO A 192 41.59 -13.77 -14.01
C PRO A 192 41.93 -12.26 -14.10
N ASP A 193 42.34 -11.69 -12.98
CA ASP A 193 42.77 -10.28 -12.86
C ASP A 193 41.78 -9.23 -13.37
N GLN A 194 40.49 -9.57 -13.42
CA GLN A 194 39.40 -8.65 -13.82
C GLN A 194 38.46 -8.33 -12.66
N ILE A 195 37.96 -7.11 -12.67
CA ILE A 195 36.93 -6.63 -11.73
C ILE A 195 35.84 -5.89 -12.50
N SER A 196 34.60 -5.92 -11.98
CA SER A 196 33.44 -5.31 -12.63
C SER A 196 33.27 -3.85 -12.19
N ARG A 197 33.54 -3.54 -10.94
CA ARG A 197 33.40 -2.20 -10.35
C ARG A 197 34.24 -2.03 -9.10
N LEU A 198 34.47 -0.77 -8.70
CA LEU A 198 35.10 -0.41 -7.43
C LEU A 198 34.14 0.40 -6.58
N LEU A 199 33.92 -0.02 -5.36
CA LEU A 199 33.15 0.74 -4.37
C LEU A 199 34.09 1.74 -3.66
N LEU A 200 33.64 2.98 -3.46
CA LEU A 200 34.40 4.03 -2.83
C LEU A 200 33.89 4.34 -1.43
N GLY A 201 34.70 4.19 -0.40
CA GLY A 201 34.40 4.61 0.96
C GLY A 201 34.45 6.13 1.15
N LYS A 202 33.78 6.65 2.16
CA LYS A 202 33.76 8.07 2.51
C LYS A 202 35.04 8.54 3.19
N THR A 203 35.71 7.65 3.93
CA THR A 203 36.93 7.94 4.67
C THR A 203 38.18 7.65 3.83
N GLY A 204 39.06 8.63 3.65
CA GLY A 204 40.33 8.48 2.93
C GLY A 204 41.25 9.67 3.14
N GLY A 205 42.57 9.48 2.93
CA GLY A 205 43.58 10.53 2.96
C GLY A 205 43.53 11.48 1.75
N PRO A 206 44.49 12.38 1.58
CA PRO A 206 44.59 13.24 0.40
C PRO A 206 44.65 12.39 -0.87
N ARG A 207 43.75 12.75 -1.84
CA ARG A 207 43.53 11.97 -3.05
C ARG A 207 44.13 12.63 -4.26
N GLN A 208 44.81 11.86 -5.09
CA GLN A 208 45.17 12.36 -6.43
C GLN A 208 43.92 12.47 -7.30
N PRO A 209 43.85 13.42 -8.24
CA PRO A 209 42.72 13.51 -9.17
C PRO A 209 42.50 12.19 -9.91
N LEU A 210 41.23 11.78 -10.04
CA LEU A 210 40.87 10.49 -10.62
C LEU A 210 41.41 10.34 -12.06
N ALA A 211 41.31 11.40 -12.87
CA ALA A 211 41.81 11.44 -14.24
C ALA A 211 43.30 11.10 -14.37
N ASN A 212 44.11 11.47 -13.38
CA ASN A 212 45.54 11.20 -13.38
C ASN A 212 45.89 9.73 -13.08
N VAL A 213 44.98 9.01 -12.41
CA VAL A 213 45.22 7.63 -11.98
C VAL A 213 44.62 6.63 -12.96
N THR A 214 43.41 6.90 -13.46
CA THR A 214 42.65 5.97 -14.30
C THR A 214 42.57 6.38 -15.76
N GLY A 215 43.03 7.60 -16.09
CA GLY A 215 42.81 8.22 -17.39
C GLY A 215 41.30 8.28 -17.65
N ASP A 216 40.88 8.10 -18.88
CA ASP A 216 39.46 8.17 -19.30
C ASP A 216 38.73 6.81 -19.25
N ARG A 217 39.35 5.80 -18.62
CA ARG A 217 38.81 4.42 -18.61
C ARG A 217 37.64 4.22 -17.63
N LEU A 218 37.67 4.92 -16.50
CA LEU A 218 36.66 4.79 -15.45
C LEU A 218 35.87 6.08 -15.31
N ARG A 219 34.55 5.92 -15.09
CA ARG A 219 33.68 7.02 -14.66
C ARG A 219 33.29 6.86 -13.19
N LEU A 220 33.26 7.99 -12.51
CA LEU A 220 32.69 8.05 -11.16
C LEU A 220 31.15 8.08 -11.28
N VAL A 221 30.49 7.11 -10.66
CA VAL A 221 29.08 7.12 -10.45
C VAL A 221 28.88 7.50 -8.98
N GLU A 222 28.38 8.71 -8.76
CA GLU A 222 28.03 9.16 -7.43
C GLU A 222 26.79 8.39 -6.94
N PRO A 223 26.64 8.20 -5.62
CA PRO A 223 25.42 7.61 -5.10
C PRO A 223 24.27 8.52 -5.53
N GLU A 224 23.38 8.03 -6.35
CA GLU A 224 22.11 8.71 -6.59
C GLU A 224 21.42 8.88 -5.24
N ALA A 225 20.95 10.07 -4.94
CA ALA A 225 20.35 10.41 -3.65
C ALA A 225 19.18 9.49 -3.28
N GLU A 226 18.57 8.88 -4.29
CA GLU A 226 17.56 7.82 -4.18
C GLU A 226 17.66 6.93 -5.41
N SER A 227 17.85 5.62 -5.24
CA SER A 227 17.76 4.68 -6.36
C SER A 227 16.32 4.65 -6.88
N ASP A 228 16.13 4.40 -8.18
CA ASP A 228 14.79 4.29 -8.76
C ASP A 228 13.95 3.20 -8.08
N LEU A 229 14.61 2.16 -7.59
CA LEU A 229 13.98 1.11 -6.78
C LEU A 229 13.53 1.65 -5.41
N GLU A 230 14.29 2.56 -4.76
CA GLU A 230 13.89 3.22 -3.52
C GLU A 230 12.68 4.13 -3.75
N ARG A 231 12.62 4.88 -4.84
CA ARG A 231 11.46 5.73 -5.18
C ARG A 231 10.18 4.93 -5.44
N LEU A 232 10.27 3.83 -6.17
CA LEU A 232 9.15 2.91 -6.37
C LEU A 232 8.70 2.29 -5.06
N THR A 233 9.65 1.92 -4.23
CA THR A 233 9.43 1.35 -2.91
C THR A 233 8.79 2.36 -1.96
N ASP A 234 9.27 3.59 -1.92
CA ASP A 234 8.70 4.66 -1.12
C ASP A 234 7.25 4.97 -1.53
N SER A 235 6.96 4.96 -2.81
CA SER A 235 5.60 5.13 -3.32
C SER A 235 4.66 4.01 -2.89
N PHE A 236 5.12 2.75 -2.89
CA PHE A 236 4.35 1.62 -2.37
C PHE A 236 4.14 1.74 -0.85
N HIS A 237 5.18 2.10 -0.09
CA HIS A 237 5.09 2.34 1.35
C HIS A 237 4.15 3.48 1.70
N LEU A 238 4.13 4.53 0.89
CA LEU A 238 3.22 5.65 1.07
C LEU A 238 1.76 5.22 0.89
N ASN A 239 1.46 4.38 -0.11
CA ASN A 239 0.13 3.81 -0.27
C ASN A 239 -0.27 2.92 0.91
N LEU A 240 0.60 2.01 1.36
CA LEU A 240 0.34 1.20 2.55
C LEU A 240 0.17 2.05 3.80
N THR A 241 0.96 3.11 3.95
CA THR A 241 0.84 4.07 5.06
C THR A 241 -0.49 4.82 4.99
N ALA A 242 -0.93 5.22 3.79
CA ALA A 242 -2.24 5.84 3.57
C ALA A 242 -3.37 4.91 4.02
N PHE A 243 -3.35 3.64 3.62
CA PHE A 243 -4.32 2.64 4.06
C PHE A 243 -4.26 2.43 5.57
N GLY A 244 -3.06 2.39 6.16
CA GLY A 244 -2.88 2.31 7.59
C GLY A 244 -3.50 3.48 8.34
N LEU A 245 -3.29 4.71 7.85
CA LEU A 245 -3.90 5.91 8.43
C LEU A 245 -5.42 5.93 8.28
N LEU A 246 -5.96 5.60 7.10
CA LEU A 246 -7.40 5.51 6.87
C LEU A 246 -8.04 4.48 7.81
N SER A 247 -7.42 3.30 7.93
CA SER A 247 -7.85 2.24 8.83
C SER A 247 -7.78 2.65 10.30
N PHE A 248 -6.74 3.39 10.69
CA PHE A 248 -6.60 3.93 12.04
C PHE A 248 -7.72 4.94 12.37
N PHE A 249 -8.06 5.86 11.46
CA PHE A 249 -9.16 6.79 11.67
C PHE A 249 -10.50 6.07 11.83
N VAL A 250 -10.78 5.08 10.97
CA VAL A 250 -11.99 4.25 11.11
C VAL A 250 -12.00 3.53 12.47
N GLY A 251 -10.87 2.92 12.84
CA GLY A 251 -10.71 2.25 14.13
C GLY A 251 -10.93 3.18 15.32
N LEU A 252 -10.38 4.39 15.27
CA LEU A 252 -10.57 5.41 16.30
C LEU A 252 -12.05 5.77 16.49
N PHE A 253 -12.80 5.92 15.39
CA PHE A 253 -14.24 6.20 15.47
C PHE A 253 -15.05 5.03 16.02
N ILE A 254 -14.66 3.81 15.68
CA ILE A 254 -15.30 2.59 16.22
C ILE A 254 -15.06 2.50 17.73
N VAL A 255 -13.83 2.72 18.17
CA VAL A 255 -13.47 2.77 19.61
C VAL A 255 -14.23 3.89 20.33
N ASN A 256 -14.29 5.08 19.75
CA ASN A 256 -15.06 6.21 20.28
C ASN A 256 -16.55 5.86 20.40
N SER A 257 -17.13 5.18 19.41
CA SER A 257 -18.51 4.71 19.45
C SER A 257 -18.74 3.70 20.60
N ALA A 258 -17.86 2.71 20.72
CA ALA A 258 -17.98 1.67 21.77
C ALA A 258 -17.83 2.25 23.18
N ILE A 259 -16.83 3.12 23.39
CA ILE A 259 -16.59 3.79 24.68
C ILE A 259 -17.73 4.75 25.01
N GLY A 260 -18.13 5.60 24.05
CA GLY A 260 -19.19 6.59 24.24
C GLY A 260 -20.51 5.95 24.65
N LEU A 261 -20.87 4.87 23.96
CA LEU A 261 -22.10 4.11 24.25
C LEU A 261 -22.06 3.44 25.61
N THR A 262 -20.95 2.81 25.96
CA THR A 262 -20.75 2.20 27.28
C THR A 262 -20.82 3.25 28.39
N PHE A 263 -20.24 4.43 28.15
CA PHE A 263 -20.28 5.52 29.10
C PHE A 263 -21.72 6.04 29.34
N GLU A 264 -22.50 6.26 28.30
CA GLU A 264 -23.90 6.68 28.38
C GLU A 264 -24.76 5.70 29.22
N GLN A 265 -24.52 4.40 29.07
CA GLN A 265 -25.22 3.39 29.91
C GLN A 265 -24.84 3.41 31.37
N ARG A 266 -23.63 3.82 31.70
CA ARG A 266 -23.10 3.88 33.08
C ARG A 266 -23.41 5.20 33.78
N LEU A 267 -23.97 6.19 33.06
CA LEU A 267 -24.30 7.50 33.62
C LEU A 267 -25.12 7.44 34.94
N PRO A 268 -26.19 6.62 35.09
CA PRO A 268 -26.94 6.52 36.32
C PRO A 268 -26.07 6.05 37.48
N MET A 269 -25.25 5.00 37.25
CA MET A 269 -24.32 4.50 38.28
C MET A 269 -23.25 5.53 38.64
N LEU A 270 -22.69 6.26 37.67
CA LEU A 270 -21.70 7.30 37.90
C LEU A 270 -22.30 8.47 38.73
N ARG A 271 -23.56 8.82 38.46
CA ARG A 271 -24.30 9.82 39.27
C ARG A 271 -24.51 9.35 40.73
N THR A 272 -24.88 8.08 40.93
CA THR A 272 -25.01 7.52 42.27
C THR A 272 -23.69 7.56 43.02
N LEU A 273 -22.57 7.20 42.40
CA LEU A 273 -21.24 7.28 43.00
C LEU A 273 -20.90 8.75 43.40
N ARG A 274 -21.23 9.71 42.54
CA ARG A 274 -21.06 11.14 42.80
C ARG A 274 -21.94 11.61 44.00
N ALA A 275 -23.19 11.15 44.06
CA ALA A 275 -24.12 11.44 45.16
C ALA A 275 -23.62 10.82 46.49
N CYS A 276 -22.97 9.66 46.44
CA CYS A 276 -22.33 9.01 47.60
C CYS A 276 -20.99 9.68 48.00
N GLY A 277 -20.64 10.84 47.41
CA GLY A 277 -19.46 11.62 47.85
C GLY A 277 -18.16 11.26 47.19
N VAL A 278 -18.16 10.48 46.07
CA VAL A 278 -16.96 10.25 45.27
C VAL A 278 -16.63 11.51 44.47
N SER A 279 -15.41 12.06 44.63
CA SER A 279 -14.99 13.28 43.94
C SER A 279 -14.88 13.03 42.40
N ALA A 280 -15.14 14.08 41.60
CA ALA A 280 -15.04 13.98 40.13
C ALA A 280 -13.64 13.54 39.67
N ARG A 281 -12.60 14.06 40.34
CA ARG A 281 -11.20 13.70 40.02
C ARG A 281 -10.93 12.22 40.29
N LEU A 282 -11.38 11.68 41.44
CA LEU A 282 -11.21 10.27 41.77
C LEU A 282 -11.99 9.38 40.79
N LEU A 283 -13.22 9.73 40.45
CA LEU A 283 -14.05 8.99 39.51
C LEU A 283 -13.39 8.96 38.13
N ASN A 284 -12.91 10.09 37.64
CA ASN A 284 -12.26 10.19 36.35
C ASN A 284 -10.94 9.39 36.29
N SER A 285 -10.11 9.47 37.36
CA SER A 285 -8.87 8.68 37.42
C SER A 285 -9.12 7.17 37.44
N MET A 286 -10.20 6.72 38.10
CA MET A 286 -10.58 5.31 38.12
C MET A 286 -11.14 4.87 36.77
N LEU A 287 -11.91 5.73 36.06
CA LEU A 287 -12.37 5.44 34.69
C LEU A 287 -11.20 5.36 33.69
N VAL A 288 -10.21 6.26 33.81
CA VAL A 288 -8.99 6.20 32.99
C VAL A 288 -8.21 4.92 33.26
N LEU A 289 -8.03 4.56 34.54
CA LEU A 289 -7.33 3.31 34.92
C LEU A 289 -8.04 2.09 34.36
N GLU A 290 -9.37 2.02 34.48
CA GLU A 290 -10.19 0.95 33.93
C GLU A 290 -10.05 0.88 32.39
N LEU A 291 -10.15 2.02 31.71
CA LEU A 291 -10.00 2.09 30.25
C LEU A 291 -8.61 1.66 29.78
N VAL A 292 -7.56 2.12 30.46
CA VAL A 292 -6.17 1.72 30.15
C VAL A 292 -5.99 0.21 30.34
N SER A 293 -6.54 -0.36 31.42
CA SER A 293 -6.44 -1.81 31.64
C SER A 293 -7.16 -2.63 30.56
N LEU A 294 -8.36 -2.19 30.13
CA LEU A 294 -9.11 -2.82 29.04
C LEU A 294 -8.39 -2.63 27.70
N ALA A 295 -7.82 -1.45 27.44
CA ALA A 295 -7.08 -1.17 26.23
C ALA A 295 -5.78 -2.01 26.13
N LEU A 296 -5.11 -2.26 27.25
CA LEU A 296 -3.93 -3.14 27.28
C LEU A 296 -4.31 -4.59 26.96
N VAL A 297 -5.39 -5.12 27.56
CA VAL A 297 -5.87 -6.47 27.28
C VAL A 297 -6.33 -6.60 25.83
N ALA A 298 -7.19 -5.68 25.38
CA ALA A 298 -7.67 -5.66 24.01
C ALA A 298 -6.54 -5.40 22.99
N GLY A 299 -5.59 -4.55 23.34
CA GLY A 299 -4.43 -4.24 22.55
C GLY A 299 -3.54 -5.48 22.33
N LEU A 300 -3.28 -6.23 23.39
CA LEU A 300 -2.50 -7.47 23.28
C LEU A 300 -3.19 -8.51 22.40
N ILE A 301 -4.48 -8.74 22.61
CA ILE A 301 -5.27 -9.66 21.76
C ILE A 301 -5.33 -9.12 20.32
N GLY A 302 -5.53 -7.81 20.14
CA GLY A 302 -5.56 -7.16 18.84
C GLY A 302 -4.24 -7.27 18.07
N LEU A 303 -3.10 -7.15 18.78
CA LEU A 303 -1.77 -7.37 18.19
C LEU A 303 -1.59 -8.81 17.71
N ILE A 304 -2.02 -9.79 18.51
CA ILE A 304 -1.99 -11.21 18.12
C ILE A 304 -2.88 -11.44 16.89
N CYS A 305 -4.12 -10.94 16.91
CA CYS A 305 -5.02 -11.05 15.75
C CYS A 305 -4.46 -10.35 14.51
N GLY A 306 -3.88 -9.15 14.67
CA GLY A 306 -3.23 -8.42 13.58
C GLY A 306 -2.03 -9.17 13.00
N TYR A 307 -1.23 -9.80 13.86
CA TYR A 307 -0.15 -10.70 13.43
C TYR A 307 -0.67 -11.89 12.62
N LEU A 308 -1.72 -12.56 13.10
CA LEU A 308 -2.31 -13.71 12.39
C LEU A 308 -2.88 -13.29 11.03
N ILE A 309 -3.54 -12.13 10.95
CA ILE A 309 -4.03 -11.56 9.69
C ILE A 309 -2.85 -11.27 8.76
N ALA A 310 -1.80 -10.61 9.25
CA ALA A 310 -0.61 -10.30 8.46
C ALA A 310 0.09 -11.57 7.99
N ALA A 311 0.24 -12.60 8.84
CA ALA A 311 0.84 -13.88 8.49
C ALA A 311 0.03 -14.62 7.42
N ALA A 312 -1.30 -14.58 7.49
CA ALA A 312 -2.18 -15.18 6.49
C ALA A 312 -2.10 -14.47 5.12
N LEU A 313 -1.89 -13.15 5.11
CA LEU A 313 -1.81 -12.34 3.90
C LEU A 313 -0.37 -12.23 3.33
N LEU A 314 0.65 -12.55 4.13
CA LEU A 314 2.05 -12.42 3.74
C LEU A 314 2.42 -13.21 2.47
N PRO A 315 1.97 -14.46 2.24
CA PRO A 315 2.29 -15.19 1.02
C PRO A 315 1.81 -14.49 -0.25
N ASP A 316 0.65 -13.83 -0.20
CA ASP A 316 0.11 -13.09 -1.34
C ASP A 316 0.87 -11.79 -1.59
N VAL A 317 1.27 -11.10 -0.53
CA VAL A 317 2.14 -9.91 -0.61
C VAL A 317 3.52 -10.29 -1.16
N ALA A 318 4.12 -11.37 -0.64
CA ALA A 318 5.42 -11.87 -1.09
C ALA A 318 5.40 -12.24 -2.58
N ALA A 319 4.37 -12.97 -3.02
CA ALA A 319 4.21 -13.33 -4.42
C ALA A 319 4.04 -12.11 -5.34
N SER A 320 3.31 -11.09 -4.87
CA SER A 320 3.11 -9.83 -5.61
C SER A 320 4.42 -9.07 -5.79
N LEU A 321 5.19 -8.94 -4.71
CA LEU A 321 6.46 -8.21 -4.74
C LEU A 321 7.52 -8.93 -5.56
N ARG A 322 7.55 -10.27 -5.51
CA ARG A 322 8.39 -11.08 -6.38
C ARG A 322 8.04 -10.88 -7.86
N GLY A 323 6.75 -10.90 -8.18
CA GLY A 323 6.28 -10.78 -9.57
C GLY A 323 6.43 -9.38 -10.17
N LEU A 324 6.22 -8.32 -9.38
CA LEU A 324 6.29 -6.93 -9.87
C LEU A 324 7.71 -6.35 -9.82
N TYR A 325 8.49 -6.70 -8.82
CA TYR A 325 9.77 -6.05 -8.52
C TYR A 325 10.95 -7.02 -8.45
N GLY A 326 10.73 -8.32 -8.65
CA GLY A 326 11.77 -9.35 -8.52
C GLY A 326 12.30 -9.49 -7.07
N ALA A 327 11.62 -8.90 -6.10
CA ALA A 327 12.04 -8.92 -4.70
C ALA A 327 11.55 -10.19 -4.01
N GLU A 328 12.45 -11.03 -3.56
CA GLU A 328 12.12 -12.21 -2.75
C GLU A 328 11.96 -11.81 -1.28
N ILE A 329 10.78 -12.09 -0.75
CA ILE A 329 10.44 -11.83 0.65
C ILE A 329 10.53 -13.15 1.40
N PRO A 330 11.28 -13.22 2.52
CA PRO A 330 11.19 -14.36 3.43
C PRO A 330 9.75 -14.56 3.86
N GLY A 331 9.26 -15.81 3.75
CA GLY A 331 7.87 -16.15 4.08
C GLY A 331 7.53 -16.04 5.57
N GLU A 332 8.47 -15.57 6.42
CA GLU A 332 8.30 -15.46 7.86
C GLU A 332 8.27 -14.00 8.33
N LEU A 333 7.25 -13.68 9.13
CA LEU A 333 7.12 -12.39 9.81
C LEU A 333 8.09 -12.32 11.00
N THR A 334 9.14 -11.51 10.89
CA THR A 334 10.03 -11.24 12.02
C THR A 334 9.47 -10.08 12.86
N LEU A 335 9.00 -10.40 14.07
CA LEU A 335 8.46 -9.42 15.00
C LEU A 335 9.57 -8.87 15.91
N ARG A 336 9.86 -7.58 15.77
CA ARG A 336 10.75 -6.87 16.69
C ARG A 336 9.98 -6.47 17.95
N PRO A 337 10.59 -6.51 19.16
CA PRO A 337 9.95 -6.07 20.39
C PRO A 337 9.38 -4.63 20.32
N ALA A 338 10.04 -3.76 19.57
CA ALA A 338 9.57 -2.39 19.35
C ALA A 338 8.17 -2.30 18.71
N TRP A 339 7.81 -3.25 17.83
CA TRP A 339 6.49 -3.31 17.21
C TRP A 339 5.38 -3.62 18.23
N TRP A 340 5.63 -4.54 19.16
CA TRP A 340 4.69 -4.88 20.24
C TRP A 340 4.45 -3.68 21.15
N ILE A 341 5.53 -3.00 21.56
CA ILE A 341 5.45 -1.82 22.41
C ILE A 341 4.70 -0.68 21.70
N ALA A 342 5.06 -0.39 20.45
CA ALA A 342 4.40 0.64 19.65
C ALA A 342 2.90 0.36 19.49
N GLY A 343 2.51 -0.88 19.21
CA GLY A 343 1.11 -1.28 19.08
C GLY A 343 0.32 -1.12 20.38
N LEU A 344 0.90 -1.49 21.53
CA LEU A 344 0.27 -1.27 22.84
C LEU A 344 0.13 0.22 23.16
N VAL A 345 1.17 1.02 22.90
CA VAL A 345 1.12 2.48 23.12
C VAL A 345 0.03 3.11 22.26
N ILE A 346 -0.08 2.73 20.99
CA ILE A 346 -1.11 3.26 20.08
C ILE A 346 -2.50 2.81 20.49
N SER A 347 -2.66 1.55 20.94
CA SER A 347 -3.95 1.03 21.44
C SER A 347 -4.42 1.87 22.65
N VAL A 348 -3.54 2.10 23.61
CA VAL A 348 -3.86 2.90 24.80
C VAL A 348 -4.10 4.39 24.44
N ALA A 349 -3.22 4.99 23.63
CA ALA A 349 -3.37 6.37 23.20
C ALA A 349 -4.65 6.58 22.39
N GLY A 350 -4.97 5.65 21.47
CA GLY A 350 -6.20 5.65 20.68
C GLY A 350 -7.45 5.53 21.56
N ALA A 351 -7.45 4.62 22.54
CA ALA A 351 -8.54 4.47 23.49
C ALA A 351 -8.74 5.74 24.35
N LEU A 352 -7.65 6.35 24.82
CA LEU A 352 -7.71 7.61 25.58
C LEU A 352 -8.20 8.78 24.73
N ALA A 353 -7.71 8.91 23.51
CA ALA A 353 -8.16 9.91 22.55
C ALA A 353 -9.66 9.75 22.25
N ALA A 354 -10.12 8.53 21.99
CA ALA A 354 -11.51 8.21 21.77
C ALA A 354 -12.40 8.51 23.01
N ALA A 355 -11.86 8.29 24.21
CA ALA A 355 -12.59 8.51 25.44
C ALA A 355 -12.65 9.97 25.92
N THR A 356 -11.92 10.90 25.29
CA THR A 356 -11.79 12.29 25.75
C THR A 356 -13.14 12.99 25.97
N THR A 357 -14.07 12.83 25.04
CA THR A 357 -15.42 13.40 25.13
C THR A 357 -16.23 12.80 26.28
N SER A 358 -16.15 11.49 26.48
CA SER A 358 -16.83 10.76 27.55
C SER A 358 -16.26 11.10 28.92
N LEU A 359 -14.93 11.19 29.04
CA LEU A 359 -14.24 11.60 30.27
C LEU A 359 -14.52 13.06 30.62
N ALA A 360 -14.56 13.95 29.61
CA ALA A 360 -14.94 15.35 29.82
C ALA A 360 -16.39 15.49 30.34
N LYS A 361 -17.32 14.70 29.80
CA LYS A 361 -18.69 14.60 30.29
C LYS A 361 -18.75 14.10 31.75
N ALA A 362 -17.90 13.12 32.13
CA ALA A 362 -17.81 12.59 33.48
C ALA A 362 -17.41 13.63 34.51
N ILE A 363 -16.48 14.53 34.16
CA ILE A 363 -16.04 15.60 35.05
C ILE A 363 -17.17 16.62 35.32
N ARG A 364 -17.96 16.92 34.28
CA ARG A 364 -19.02 17.95 34.28
C ARG A 364 -20.42 17.36 34.62
N LEU A 365 -20.51 16.13 35.13
CA LEU A 365 -21.77 15.47 35.46
C LEU A 365 -22.57 16.25 36.47
N PRO A 366 -23.73 16.84 36.11
CA PRO A 366 -24.61 17.50 37.07
C PRO A 366 -25.34 16.45 37.89
N ILE A 367 -25.30 16.58 39.21
CA ILE A 367 -25.91 15.63 40.16
C ILE A 367 -27.44 15.73 40.12
N LEU A 368 -27.98 16.92 39.82
CA LEU A 368 -29.40 17.24 39.88
C LEU A 368 -30.12 17.25 38.52
N ALA A 369 -29.49 16.79 37.46
CA ALA A 369 -30.04 16.91 36.09
C ALA A 369 -31.28 16.05 35.80
N ALA A 370 -31.68 15.17 36.69
CA ALA A 370 -32.90 14.36 36.53
C ALA A 370 -34.21 15.17 36.52
N ALA A 371 -34.17 16.45 36.94
CA ALA A 371 -35.34 17.27 37.12
C ALA A 371 -35.69 18.23 35.96
N GLN A 372 -34.89 18.27 34.88
CA GLN A 372 -35.10 19.25 33.80
C GLN A 372 -34.99 18.66 32.40
N PRO A 373 -36.04 17.99 31.86
CA PRO A 373 -36.04 17.42 30.52
C PRO A 373 -35.79 18.42 29.39
N TYR A 374 -36.34 19.64 29.50
CA TYR A 374 -36.22 20.69 28.48
C TYR A 374 -34.80 21.25 28.30
N ALA A 375 -34.03 21.32 29.38
CA ALA A 375 -32.66 21.81 29.30
C ALA A 375 -31.76 20.84 28.47
N TRP A 376 -32.09 19.57 28.47
CA TRP A 376 -31.37 18.55 27.70
C TRP A 376 -31.63 18.65 26.19
N GLN A 377 -32.86 18.91 25.77
CA GLN A 377 -33.20 19.09 24.35
C GLN A 377 -32.51 20.33 23.78
N GLN A 378 -32.49 21.44 24.51
CA GLN A 378 -31.79 22.65 24.08
C GLN A 378 -30.27 22.44 24.02
N ALA A 379 -29.69 21.73 24.98
CA ALA A 379 -28.26 21.40 24.98
C ALA A 379 -27.87 20.49 23.76
N GLN A 380 -28.72 19.55 23.42
CA GLN A 380 -28.52 18.67 22.28
C GLN A 380 -28.54 19.44 20.95
N HIS A 381 -29.49 20.37 20.78
CA HIS A 381 -29.56 21.18 19.56
C HIS A 381 -28.34 22.11 19.41
N ARG A 382 -27.91 22.76 20.49
CA ARG A 382 -26.67 23.58 20.52
C ARG A 382 -25.43 22.72 20.16
N TRP A 383 -25.37 21.50 20.64
CA TRP A 383 -24.27 20.58 20.35
C TRP A 383 -24.24 20.22 18.87
N LEU A 384 -25.39 19.94 18.22
CA LEU A 384 -25.47 19.68 16.78
C LEU A 384 -25.02 20.89 15.96
N ILE A 385 -25.41 22.09 16.34
CA ILE A 385 -24.94 23.32 15.67
C ILE A 385 -23.43 23.46 15.79
N LEU A 386 -22.87 23.28 16.99
CA LEU A 386 -21.43 23.38 17.21
C LEU A 386 -20.66 22.32 16.42
N GLN A 387 -21.19 21.09 16.40
CA GLN A 387 -20.61 19.98 15.62
C GLN A 387 -20.67 20.26 14.11
N SER A 388 -21.76 20.83 13.62
CA SER A 388 -21.88 21.24 12.21
C SER A 388 -20.96 22.41 11.85
N ALA A 389 -20.81 23.40 12.75
CA ALA A 389 -19.86 24.49 12.56
C ALA A 389 -18.41 23.99 12.52
N LEU A 390 -18.07 23.05 13.41
CA LEU A 390 -16.75 22.39 13.41
C LEU A 390 -16.53 21.61 12.11
N ALA A 391 -17.53 20.87 11.63
CA ALA A 391 -17.45 20.16 10.35
C ALA A 391 -17.16 21.12 9.20
N LEU A 392 -17.86 22.25 9.12
CA LEU A 392 -17.64 23.28 8.09
C LEU A 392 -16.23 23.88 8.20
N ALA A 393 -15.74 24.15 9.40
CA ALA A 393 -14.37 24.62 9.62
C ALA A 393 -13.35 23.59 9.14
N VAL A 394 -13.57 22.31 9.41
CA VAL A 394 -12.69 21.21 8.94
C VAL A 394 -12.73 21.10 7.40
N PHE A 395 -13.89 21.25 6.76
CA PHE A 395 -13.98 21.29 5.29
C PHE A 395 -13.30 22.54 4.71
N ALA A 396 -13.38 23.70 5.39
CA ALA A 396 -12.65 24.90 4.98
C ALA A 396 -11.12 24.68 5.05
N VAL A 397 -10.64 24.03 6.09
CA VAL A 397 -9.23 23.62 6.19
C VAL A 397 -8.85 22.65 5.07
N ALA A 398 -9.70 21.67 4.75
CA ALA A 398 -9.47 20.77 3.62
C ALA A 398 -9.37 21.53 2.30
N GLY A 399 -10.27 22.49 2.06
CA GLY A 399 -10.24 23.38 0.88
C GLY A 399 -8.97 24.24 0.82
N ALA A 400 -8.55 24.82 1.94
CA ALA A 400 -7.31 25.58 2.01
C ALA A 400 -6.07 24.69 1.74
N LEU A 401 -6.04 23.50 2.30
CA LEU A 401 -4.96 22.53 2.02
C LEU A 401 -4.95 22.06 0.57
N LEU A 402 -6.10 21.96 -0.09
CA LEU A 402 -6.19 21.65 -1.53
C LEU A 402 -5.59 22.76 -2.39
N TRP A 403 -5.79 24.01 -1.97
CA TRP A 403 -5.33 25.18 -2.73
C TRP A 403 -3.85 25.51 -2.50
N PHE A 404 -3.40 25.47 -1.25
CA PHE A 404 -2.06 25.90 -0.85
C PHE A 404 -1.09 24.74 -0.59
N GLY A 405 -1.60 23.52 -0.42
CA GLY A 405 -0.78 22.36 0.00
C GLY A 405 -0.06 21.69 -1.16
N ASN A 406 1.27 21.83 -1.22
CA ASN A 406 2.10 21.22 -2.26
C ASN A 406 2.84 19.93 -1.83
N SER A 407 2.60 19.43 -0.63
CA SER A 407 3.25 18.21 -0.11
C SER A 407 2.31 17.00 -0.12
N LEU A 408 2.91 15.82 -0.12
CA LEU A 408 2.17 14.56 0.04
C LEU A 408 1.44 14.51 1.40
N LEU A 409 2.07 15.06 2.47
CA LEU A 409 1.46 15.17 3.79
C LEU A 409 0.17 16.03 3.75
N ALA A 410 0.17 17.11 2.96
CA ALA A 410 -1.03 17.91 2.74
C ALA A 410 -2.15 17.09 2.09
N GLY A 411 -1.84 16.22 1.13
CA GLY A 411 -2.81 15.30 0.52
C GLY A 411 -3.46 14.36 1.54
N PHE A 412 -2.68 13.78 2.43
CA PHE A 412 -3.22 12.95 3.52
C PHE A 412 -4.02 13.77 4.55
N ALA A 413 -3.60 14.98 4.85
CA ALA A 413 -4.35 15.87 5.72
C ALA A 413 -5.72 16.25 5.12
N VAL A 414 -5.80 16.46 3.81
CA VAL A 414 -7.07 16.66 3.08
C VAL A 414 -7.98 15.45 3.24
N LEU A 415 -7.46 14.23 3.03
CA LEU A 415 -8.24 13.00 3.23
C LEU A 415 -8.78 12.87 4.65
N ALA A 416 -7.93 13.09 5.64
CA ALA A 416 -8.33 13.05 7.05
C ALA A 416 -9.39 14.11 7.37
N ALA A 417 -9.22 15.34 6.90
CA ALA A 417 -10.16 16.43 7.10
C ALA A 417 -11.51 16.16 6.39
N LEU A 418 -11.48 15.60 5.16
CA LEU A 418 -12.69 15.23 4.42
C LEU A 418 -13.51 14.18 5.18
N LEU A 419 -12.85 13.12 5.66
CA LEU A 419 -13.50 12.05 6.42
C LEU A 419 -14.01 12.55 7.77
N LEU A 420 -13.20 13.31 8.52
CA LEU A 420 -13.60 13.87 9.81
C LEU A 420 -14.77 14.83 9.67
N GLY A 421 -14.71 15.76 8.71
CA GLY A 421 -15.77 16.71 8.43
C GLY A 421 -17.08 16.01 8.06
N ALA A 422 -17.02 14.99 7.21
CA ALA A 422 -18.18 14.21 6.81
C ALA A 422 -18.78 13.39 7.97
N ALA A 423 -17.95 12.81 8.83
CA ALA A 423 -18.43 12.13 10.02
C ALA A 423 -19.14 13.13 10.98
N LEU A 424 -18.56 14.30 11.18
CA LEU A 424 -19.13 15.32 12.08
C LEU A 424 -20.46 15.91 11.54
N ILE A 425 -20.62 16.07 10.23
CA ILE A 425 -21.85 16.64 9.66
C ILE A 425 -22.98 15.62 9.50
N LEU A 426 -22.68 14.32 9.50
CA LEU A 426 -23.65 13.26 9.24
C LEU A 426 -24.89 13.33 10.15
N PRO A 427 -24.82 13.52 11.47
CA PRO A 427 -26.01 13.58 12.32
C PRO A 427 -26.97 14.72 11.92
N ALA A 428 -26.44 15.88 11.55
CA ALA A 428 -27.22 17.01 11.08
C ALA A 428 -27.90 16.71 9.73
N LEU A 429 -27.19 16.06 8.81
CA LEU A 429 -27.78 15.63 7.52
C LEU A 429 -28.90 14.60 7.72
N LEU A 430 -28.67 13.62 8.59
CA LEU A 430 -29.70 12.64 8.92
C LEU A 430 -30.92 13.29 9.59
N GLU A 431 -30.70 14.25 10.50
CA GLU A 431 -31.80 14.98 11.15
C GLU A 431 -32.63 15.74 10.11
N ILE A 432 -32.00 16.39 9.14
CA ILE A 432 -32.70 17.08 8.03
C ILE A 432 -33.54 16.09 7.21
N VAL A 433 -32.94 14.96 6.76
CA VAL A 433 -33.64 13.97 5.96
C VAL A 433 -34.85 13.37 6.71
N LEU A 434 -34.66 13.02 8.01
CA LEU A 434 -35.74 12.49 8.83
C LEU A 434 -36.82 13.53 9.13
N SER A 435 -36.47 14.81 9.29
CA SER A 435 -37.44 15.91 9.46
C SER A 435 -38.28 16.14 8.21
N ILE A 436 -37.69 16.05 7.02
CA ILE A 436 -38.41 16.13 5.76
C ILE A 436 -39.38 14.93 5.63
N GLY A 437 -38.91 13.71 5.98
CA GLY A 437 -39.73 12.52 6.02
C GLY A 437 -40.93 12.67 6.95
N GLN A 438 -40.73 13.24 8.15
CA GLN A 438 -41.77 13.51 9.13
C GLN A 438 -42.82 14.53 8.60
N HIS A 439 -42.34 15.62 8.00
CA HIS A 439 -43.22 16.67 7.49
C HIS A 439 -44.11 16.17 6.34
N ASN A 440 -43.61 15.25 5.53
CA ASN A 440 -44.33 14.68 4.39
C ASN A 440 -45.23 13.47 4.78
N ALA A 441 -45.23 13.06 6.05
CA ALA A 441 -45.95 11.88 6.51
C ALA A 441 -47.48 12.21 6.60
N ARG A 442 -48.27 11.43 5.91
CA ARG A 442 -49.77 11.60 5.88
C ARG A 442 -50.51 10.68 6.84
N ARG A 443 -49.83 9.71 7.46
CA ARG A 443 -50.44 8.72 8.37
C ARG A 443 -49.77 8.81 9.74
N ALA A 444 -50.55 8.73 10.82
CA ALA A 444 -50.01 8.84 12.18
C ALA A 444 -48.85 7.86 12.47
N LEU A 445 -48.94 6.60 11.99
CA LEU A 445 -47.89 5.63 12.15
C LEU A 445 -46.61 6.02 11.35
N ALA A 446 -46.73 6.64 10.20
CA ALA A 446 -45.58 7.12 9.42
C ALA A 446 -44.97 8.34 10.08
N GLU A 447 -45.78 9.27 10.57
CA GLU A 447 -45.27 10.44 11.31
C GLU A 447 -44.52 10.00 12.57
N TRP A 448 -45.08 9.07 13.34
CA TRP A 448 -44.43 8.47 14.50
C TRP A 448 -43.10 7.79 14.09
N PHE A 449 -43.10 7.02 12.98
CA PHE A 449 -41.91 6.34 12.49
C PHE A 449 -40.72 7.32 12.27
N TRP A 450 -40.98 8.45 11.62
CA TRP A 450 -39.98 9.46 11.34
C TRP A 450 -39.55 10.23 12.59
N ALA A 451 -40.54 10.65 13.42
CA ALA A 451 -40.28 11.34 14.68
C ALA A 451 -39.44 10.51 15.65
N ASP A 452 -39.79 9.24 15.79
CA ASP A 452 -39.07 8.30 16.64
C ASP A 452 -37.68 7.99 16.09
N SER A 453 -37.53 7.88 14.75
CA SER A 453 -36.21 7.75 14.12
C SER A 453 -35.30 8.95 14.41
N ARG A 454 -35.85 10.20 14.42
CA ARG A 454 -35.08 11.40 14.84
C ARG A 454 -34.63 11.31 16.29
N GLN A 455 -35.49 10.87 17.19
CA GLN A 455 -35.16 10.76 18.62
C GLN A 455 -34.07 9.71 18.86
N GLN A 456 -33.98 8.68 18.03
CA GLN A 456 -32.94 7.65 18.11
C GLN A 456 -31.58 8.09 17.59
N LEU A 457 -31.50 9.12 16.75
CA LEU A 457 -30.25 9.56 16.14
C LEU A 457 -29.15 9.82 17.17
N SER A 458 -29.47 10.38 18.33
CA SER A 458 -28.47 10.64 19.36
C SER A 458 -27.74 9.39 19.85
N GLY A 459 -28.43 8.26 19.92
CA GLY A 459 -27.85 6.98 20.33
C GLY A 459 -27.18 6.19 19.20
N LEU A 460 -27.61 6.41 17.94
CA LEU A 460 -27.08 5.70 16.79
C LEU A 460 -26.01 6.49 16.02
N SER A 461 -25.90 7.80 16.27
CA SER A 461 -25.05 8.69 15.45
C SER A 461 -23.60 8.22 15.34
N LEU A 462 -22.98 7.81 16.44
CA LEU A 462 -21.61 7.33 16.46
C LEU A 462 -21.42 6.05 15.61
N ALA A 463 -22.36 5.11 15.69
CA ALA A 463 -22.31 3.90 14.89
C ALA A 463 -22.57 4.17 13.39
N LEU A 464 -23.45 5.12 13.08
CA LEU A 464 -23.72 5.55 11.71
C LEU A 464 -22.52 6.34 11.13
N MET A 465 -21.84 7.15 11.92
CA MET A 465 -20.56 7.77 11.53
C MET A 465 -19.51 6.72 11.20
N ALA A 466 -19.36 5.68 12.04
CA ALA A 466 -18.44 4.58 11.77
C ALA A 466 -18.82 3.81 10.49
N LEU A 467 -20.10 3.59 10.25
CA LEU A 467 -20.60 2.98 9.00
C LEU A 467 -20.32 3.86 7.79
N LEU A 468 -20.59 5.18 7.89
CA LEU A 468 -20.27 6.16 6.84
C LEU A 468 -18.78 6.08 6.47
N LEU A 469 -17.89 6.18 7.47
CA LEU A 469 -16.45 6.18 7.25
C LEU A 469 -15.97 4.86 6.65
N ALA A 470 -16.40 3.73 7.23
CA ALA A 470 -16.02 2.41 6.74
C ALA A 470 -16.46 2.22 5.28
N LEU A 471 -17.70 2.58 4.94
CA LEU A 471 -18.22 2.45 3.58
C LEU A 471 -17.54 3.44 2.61
N SER A 472 -17.33 4.70 3.02
CA SER A 472 -16.68 5.70 2.18
C SER A 472 -15.22 5.34 1.87
N VAL A 473 -14.48 4.86 2.85
CA VAL A 473 -13.10 4.37 2.64
C VAL A 473 -13.12 3.16 1.71
N ASN A 474 -14.04 2.21 1.91
CA ASN A 474 -14.19 1.06 1.01
C ASN A 474 -14.52 1.47 -0.42
N VAL A 475 -15.44 2.42 -0.61
CA VAL A 475 -15.79 2.96 -1.94
C VAL A 475 -14.58 3.65 -2.55
N GLY A 476 -13.88 4.48 -1.77
CA GLY A 476 -12.71 5.22 -2.23
C GLY A 476 -11.59 4.29 -2.71
N VAL A 477 -11.21 3.35 -1.87
CA VAL A 477 -10.15 2.37 -2.15
C VAL A 477 -10.54 1.44 -3.29
N ALA A 478 -11.75 0.88 -3.29
CA ALA A 478 -12.20 -0.02 -4.34
C ALA A 478 -12.27 0.69 -5.71
N THR A 479 -12.73 1.95 -5.75
CA THR A 479 -12.75 2.75 -6.98
C THR A 479 -11.33 3.04 -7.47
N MET A 480 -10.39 3.37 -6.58
CA MET A 480 -8.99 3.59 -6.93
C MET A 480 -8.35 2.32 -7.50
N VAL A 481 -8.52 1.17 -6.81
CA VAL A 481 -7.95 -0.12 -7.24
C VAL A 481 -8.50 -0.56 -8.60
N GLU A 482 -9.80 -0.44 -8.81
CA GLU A 482 -10.43 -0.81 -10.09
C GLU A 482 -10.02 0.13 -11.22
N THR A 483 -9.91 1.44 -10.93
CA THR A 483 -9.37 2.42 -11.87
C THR A 483 -7.94 2.06 -12.25
N PHE A 484 -7.09 1.73 -11.28
CA PHE A 484 -5.72 1.31 -11.54
C PHE A 484 -5.66 0.01 -12.35
N SER A 485 -6.48 -0.99 -11.97
CA SER A 485 -6.59 -2.25 -12.69
C SER A 485 -6.92 -2.05 -14.17
N ARG A 486 -7.97 -1.29 -14.43
CA ARG A 486 -8.40 -1.00 -15.80
C ARG A 486 -7.34 -0.24 -16.59
N THR A 487 -6.78 0.80 -15.99
CA THR A 487 -5.77 1.64 -16.63
C THR A 487 -4.50 0.84 -16.90
N PHE A 488 -4.06 0.02 -15.95
CA PHE A 488 -2.89 -0.86 -16.11
C PHE A 488 -3.09 -1.87 -17.24
N LEU A 489 -4.25 -2.51 -17.32
CA LEU A 489 -4.53 -3.46 -18.40
C LEU A 489 -4.56 -2.80 -19.78
N VAL A 490 -5.18 -1.63 -19.90
CA VAL A 490 -5.19 -0.84 -21.16
C VAL A 490 -3.77 -0.40 -21.55
N TRP A 491 -3.00 0.07 -20.57
CA TRP A 491 -1.60 0.44 -20.78
C TRP A 491 -0.75 -0.78 -21.20
N LEU A 492 -0.93 -1.92 -20.53
CA LEU A 492 -0.22 -3.15 -20.86
C LEU A 492 -0.56 -3.63 -22.28
N ASP A 493 -1.82 -3.48 -22.70
CA ASP A 493 -2.24 -3.78 -24.06
C ASP A 493 -1.55 -2.90 -25.11
N GLY A 494 -1.38 -1.62 -24.79
CA GLY A 494 -0.66 -0.67 -25.64
C GLY A 494 0.86 -0.91 -25.68
N ARG A 495 1.46 -1.24 -24.55
CA ARG A 495 2.93 -1.50 -24.47
C ARG A 495 3.31 -2.87 -25.08
N LEU A 496 2.44 -3.87 -24.91
CA LEU A 496 2.60 -5.19 -25.50
C LEU A 496 1.72 -5.31 -26.76
N ALA A 497 1.94 -4.41 -27.72
CA ALA A 497 1.14 -4.37 -28.95
C ALA A 497 1.54 -5.46 -29.96
N ALA A 498 2.74 -6.01 -29.89
CA ALA A 498 3.20 -7.14 -30.69
C ALA A 498 2.83 -8.48 -30.05
N ASP A 499 2.77 -9.55 -30.85
CA ASP A 499 2.26 -10.84 -30.43
C ASP A 499 3.32 -11.70 -29.72
N VAL A 500 4.58 -11.62 -30.18
CA VAL A 500 5.74 -12.36 -29.60
C VAL A 500 6.90 -11.40 -29.39
N TYR A 501 7.59 -11.54 -28.25
CA TYR A 501 8.79 -10.77 -27.91
C TYR A 501 9.99 -11.70 -27.77
N ILE A 502 11.10 -11.34 -28.42
CA ILE A 502 12.34 -12.10 -28.39
C ILE A 502 13.46 -11.21 -27.82
N LEU A 503 14.21 -11.76 -26.89
CA LEU A 503 15.42 -11.17 -26.36
C LEU A 503 16.63 -11.99 -26.81
N ALA A 504 17.37 -11.48 -27.79
CA ALA A 504 18.59 -12.12 -28.27
C ALA A 504 19.74 -11.84 -27.29
N ALA A 505 20.72 -12.74 -27.25
CA ALA A 505 21.91 -12.62 -26.40
C ALA A 505 22.82 -11.45 -26.83
N ASP A 506 22.93 -11.22 -28.14
CA ASP A 506 23.73 -10.17 -28.75
C ASP A 506 23.15 -9.69 -30.11
N ASN A 507 23.78 -8.66 -30.68
CA ASN A 507 23.36 -8.10 -31.97
C ASN A 507 23.50 -9.09 -33.13
N ALA A 508 24.47 -10.01 -33.10
CA ALA A 508 24.70 -11.00 -34.16
C ALA A 508 23.57 -12.04 -34.16
N GLN A 509 23.20 -12.55 -32.99
CA GLN A 509 22.06 -13.45 -32.84
C GLN A 509 20.74 -12.74 -33.21
N ALA A 510 20.54 -11.47 -32.81
CA ALA A 510 19.36 -10.70 -33.22
C ALA A 510 19.24 -10.57 -34.74
N ALA A 511 20.35 -10.28 -35.43
CA ALA A 511 20.38 -10.21 -36.89
C ALA A 511 20.07 -11.56 -37.56
N ALA A 512 20.61 -12.66 -37.02
CA ALA A 512 20.34 -14.00 -37.49
C ALA A 512 18.86 -14.40 -37.29
N ILE A 513 18.30 -14.10 -36.14
CA ILE A 513 16.86 -14.33 -35.85
C ILE A 513 16.00 -13.50 -36.78
N LYS A 514 16.33 -12.23 -36.99
CA LYS A 514 15.59 -11.33 -37.89
C LYS A 514 15.62 -11.84 -39.34
N ALA A 515 16.77 -12.25 -39.85
CA ALA A 515 16.90 -12.82 -41.18
C ALA A 515 16.03 -14.07 -41.33
N PHE A 516 16.12 -15.02 -40.38
CA PHE A 516 15.31 -16.24 -40.38
C PHE A 516 13.81 -15.96 -40.37
N LEU A 517 13.35 -15.01 -39.55
CA LEU A 517 11.94 -14.69 -39.42
C LEU A 517 11.39 -13.90 -40.62
N SER A 518 12.24 -13.10 -41.28
CA SER A 518 11.84 -12.34 -42.47
C SER A 518 11.59 -13.21 -43.70
N GLU A 519 12.08 -14.45 -43.72
CA GLU A 519 11.85 -15.43 -44.80
C GLU A 519 10.57 -16.25 -44.58
N ARG A 520 9.94 -16.15 -43.43
CA ARG A 520 8.75 -16.93 -43.06
C ARG A 520 7.47 -16.22 -43.48
N SER A 521 6.55 -16.97 -44.09
CA SER A 521 5.25 -16.44 -44.54
C SER A 521 4.23 -16.28 -43.41
N ASP A 522 4.44 -16.95 -42.28
CA ASP A 522 3.58 -16.84 -41.08
C ASP A 522 3.95 -15.66 -40.15
N VAL A 523 5.02 -14.93 -40.48
CA VAL A 523 5.42 -13.72 -39.76
C VAL A 523 5.08 -12.48 -40.58
N GLN A 524 4.19 -11.65 -40.07
CA GLN A 524 3.72 -10.44 -40.76
C GLN A 524 4.74 -9.30 -40.70
N ALA A 525 5.41 -9.11 -39.53
CA ALA A 525 6.43 -8.11 -39.34
C ALA A 525 7.40 -8.47 -38.23
N VAL A 526 8.68 -8.08 -38.40
CA VAL A 526 9.74 -8.18 -37.39
C VAL A 526 10.17 -6.75 -37.02
N LEU A 527 9.86 -6.30 -35.83
CA LEU A 527 10.09 -4.96 -35.32
C LEU A 527 11.28 -4.97 -34.38
N THR A 528 12.30 -4.17 -34.66
CA THR A 528 13.50 -4.08 -33.80
C THR A 528 13.38 -2.87 -32.89
N GLY A 529 13.38 -3.10 -31.59
CA GLY A 529 13.42 -2.08 -30.55
C GLY A 529 14.84 -1.89 -30.03
N ALA A 530 15.17 -0.67 -29.67
CA ALA A 530 16.43 -0.34 -29.01
C ALA A 530 16.14 0.49 -27.73
N ARG A 531 17.02 0.35 -26.74
CA ARG A 531 16.85 1.09 -25.48
C ARG A 531 18.25 1.47 -24.96
N THR A 532 18.41 2.73 -24.58
CA THR A 532 19.64 3.24 -23.95
C THR A 532 19.31 4.15 -22.79
N GLU A 533 20.27 4.38 -21.93
CA GLU A 533 20.17 5.35 -20.85
C GLU A 533 20.95 6.62 -21.22
N ALA A 534 20.39 7.77 -20.89
CA ALA A 534 21.04 9.07 -21.05
C ALA A 534 20.82 9.92 -19.79
N GLN A 535 21.52 11.02 -19.69
CA GLN A 535 21.32 11.99 -18.61
C GLN A 535 20.75 13.29 -19.21
N LEU A 536 19.68 13.80 -18.63
CA LEU A 536 19.08 15.08 -18.98
C LEU A 536 19.13 15.98 -17.74
N ASP A 537 19.85 17.11 -17.83
CA ASP A 537 20.07 18.03 -16.68
C ASP A 537 20.57 17.31 -15.41
N GLY A 538 21.50 16.33 -15.59
CA GLY A 538 22.06 15.54 -14.50
C GLY A 538 21.14 14.48 -13.93
N GLN A 539 19.97 14.26 -14.53
CA GLN A 539 19.05 13.21 -14.12
C GLN A 539 19.03 12.05 -15.13
N PRO A 540 19.02 10.79 -14.68
CA PRO A 540 18.95 9.64 -15.55
C PRO A 540 17.58 9.57 -16.22
N ILE A 541 17.58 9.34 -17.53
CA ILE A 541 16.40 9.09 -18.34
C ILE A 541 16.64 7.86 -19.22
N GLU A 542 15.57 7.21 -19.62
CA GLU A 542 15.61 6.14 -20.59
C GLU A 542 15.21 6.66 -21.97
N VAL A 543 15.99 6.33 -22.99
CA VAL A 543 15.68 6.65 -24.39
C VAL A 543 15.29 5.37 -25.13
N LEU A 544 14.06 5.34 -25.64
CA LEU A 544 13.46 4.20 -26.30
C LEU A 544 13.36 4.46 -27.79
N GLY A 545 13.98 3.60 -28.60
CA GLY A 545 13.84 3.61 -30.05
C GLY A 545 12.58 2.83 -30.49
N LEU A 546 11.59 3.55 -31.04
CA LEU A 546 10.37 2.95 -31.56
C LEU A 546 10.48 2.74 -33.05
N PRO A 547 10.22 1.54 -33.56
CA PRO A 547 10.08 1.32 -35.01
C PRO A 547 8.78 1.98 -35.51
N ASP A 548 8.83 2.64 -36.64
CA ASP A 548 7.68 3.26 -37.27
C ASP A 548 6.82 2.17 -37.96
N HIS A 549 5.82 1.68 -37.25
CA HIS A 549 4.91 0.65 -37.73
C HIS A 549 3.50 0.86 -37.14
N ALA A 550 2.47 0.45 -37.89
CA ALA A 550 1.07 0.57 -37.49
C ALA A 550 0.80 -0.04 -36.11
N THR A 551 1.47 -1.16 -35.77
CA THR A 551 1.37 -1.76 -34.45
C THR A 551 1.60 -0.78 -33.29
N TYR A 552 2.56 0.11 -33.41
CA TYR A 552 2.81 1.11 -32.36
C TYR A 552 2.01 2.38 -32.56
N ARG A 553 1.80 2.81 -33.81
CA ARG A 553 0.98 4.00 -34.11
C ARG A 553 -0.44 3.90 -33.54
N ASP A 554 -1.05 2.72 -33.67
CA ASP A 554 -2.46 2.49 -33.32
C ASP A 554 -2.65 2.19 -31.82
N HIS A 555 -1.60 1.74 -31.11
CA HIS A 555 -1.73 1.24 -29.73
C HIS A 555 -0.90 2.00 -28.70
N TRP A 556 0.02 2.90 -29.13
CA TRP A 556 0.86 3.63 -28.18
C TRP A 556 0.02 4.49 -27.23
N PRO A 557 0.24 4.44 -25.90
CA PRO A 557 -0.65 5.07 -24.93
C PRO A 557 -0.45 6.59 -24.83
N LEU A 558 -0.65 7.31 -25.94
CA LEU A 558 -0.55 8.77 -25.99
C LEU A 558 -1.67 9.43 -25.16
N LEU A 559 -1.28 10.35 -24.28
CA LEU A 559 -2.21 11.21 -23.53
C LEU A 559 -2.52 12.49 -24.31
N GLN A 560 -1.48 13.08 -24.91
CA GLN A 560 -1.55 14.28 -25.72
C GLN A 560 -0.50 14.18 -26.84
N ALA A 561 -0.83 14.57 -28.03
CA ALA A 561 0.11 14.62 -29.15
C ALA A 561 -0.31 15.67 -30.17
N THR A 562 0.65 16.17 -30.98
CA THR A 562 0.36 16.93 -32.19
C THR A 562 -0.27 16.03 -33.25
N ALA A 563 -1.09 16.57 -34.11
CA ALA A 563 -1.77 15.79 -35.17
C ALA A 563 -0.77 15.07 -36.10
N ASP A 564 0.40 15.65 -36.31
CA ASP A 564 1.52 15.15 -37.12
C ASP A 564 2.62 14.46 -36.27
N GLY A 565 2.34 14.15 -35.00
CA GLY A 565 3.33 13.69 -34.04
C GLY A 565 4.13 12.45 -34.47
N TRP A 566 3.45 11.46 -35.04
CA TRP A 566 4.11 10.26 -35.58
C TRP A 566 4.96 10.54 -36.85
N ASP A 567 4.52 11.46 -37.69
CA ASP A 567 5.28 11.81 -38.90
C ASP A 567 6.54 12.61 -38.55
N ARG A 568 6.47 13.47 -37.54
CA ARG A 568 7.62 14.17 -36.95
C ARG A 568 8.56 13.20 -36.23
N LEU A 569 8.03 12.19 -35.53
CA LEU A 569 8.84 11.13 -34.93
C LEU A 569 9.64 10.39 -36.01
N ARG A 570 9.00 10.09 -37.15
CA ARG A 570 9.65 9.44 -38.31
C ARG A 570 10.79 10.29 -38.87
N ALA A 571 10.65 11.60 -38.91
CA ALA A 571 11.68 12.51 -39.38
C ALA A 571 12.95 12.48 -38.51
N GLY A 572 12.81 12.10 -37.24
CA GLY A 572 13.94 11.90 -36.31
C GLY A 572 14.36 13.13 -35.51
N ASP A 573 13.64 14.25 -35.61
CA ASP A 573 13.88 15.51 -34.89
C ASP A 573 12.91 15.73 -33.73
N SER A 574 12.03 14.77 -33.49
CA SER A 574 11.00 14.86 -32.46
C SER A 574 10.90 13.57 -31.65
N GLY A 575 10.33 13.66 -30.46
CA GLY A 575 10.12 12.52 -29.57
C GLY A 575 8.83 12.63 -28.76
N PHE A 576 8.38 11.52 -28.24
CA PHE A 576 7.33 11.47 -27.24
C PHE A 576 7.98 11.32 -25.85
N ILE A 577 7.49 12.06 -24.87
CA ILE A 577 8.00 11.99 -23.49
C ILE A 577 6.96 11.35 -22.56
N SER A 578 7.42 10.66 -21.54
CA SER A 578 6.53 10.12 -20.50
C SER A 578 5.93 11.24 -19.65
N GLU A 579 4.74 11.03 -19.09
CA GLU A 579 4.04 11.99 -18.22
C GLU A 579 4.92 12.36 -17.00
N GLN A 580 5.67 11.41 -16.45
CA GLN A 580 6.59 11.65 -15.34
C GLN A 580 7.68 12.64 -15.72
N LEU A 581 8.30 12.47 -16.88
CA LEU A 581 9.34 13.37 -17.38
C LEU A 581 8.78 14.78 -17.64
N SER A 582 7.63 14.85 -18.30
CA SER A 582 6.90 16.10 -18.53
C SER A 582 6.66 16.87 -17.23
N ARG A 583 6.14 16.22 -16.20
CA ARG A 583 5.84 16.86 -14.91
C ARG A 583 7.07 17.21 -14.11
N ARG A 584 8.08 16.34 -14.10
CA ARG A 584 9.32 16.53 -13.35
C ARG A 584 10.14 17.71 -13.86
N MET A 585 10.23 17.84 -15.17
CA MET A 585 11.00 18.89 -15.83
C MET A 585 10.14 20.05 -16.35
N ASN A 586 8.84 20.00 -16.09
CA ASN A 586 7.85 21.00 -16.56
C ASN A 586 7.90 21.21 -18.08
N LEU A 587 8.03 20.10 -18.83
CA LEU A 587 8.07 20.09 -20.29
C LEU A 587 6.68 19.98 -20.90
N ALA A 588 6.42 20.76 -21.93
CA ALA A 588 5.16 20.76 -22.69
C ALA A 588 5.39 20.37 -24.17
N ILE A 589 4.31 20.09 -24.87
CA ILE A 589 4.37 19.84 -26.33
C ILE A 589 4.90 21.08 -27.04
N GLY A 590 5.88 20.89 -27.91
CA GLY A 590 6.58 21.94 -28.65
C GLY A 590 7.91 22.38 -28.03
N ASP A 591 8.18 22.03 -26.78
CA ASP A 591 9.45 22.35 -26.13
C ASP A 591 10.61 21.56 -26.77
N ARG A 592 11.82 22.14 -26.72
CA ARG A 592 13.03 21.52 -27.23
C ARG A 592 13.88 20.98 -26.09
N ILE A 593 14.36 19.77 -26.26
CA ILE A 593 15.23 19.05 -25.33
C ILE A 593 16.55 18.81 -26.05
N ALA A 594 17.67 19.19 -25.46
CA ALA A 594 19.00 18.82 -25.92
C ALA A 594 19.40 17.52 -25.25
N LEU A 595 19.30 16.40 -25.95
CA LEU A 595 19.67 15.10 -25.42
C LEU A 595 21.18 14.87 -25.60
N PRO A 596 21.96 14.71 -24.52
CA PRO A 596 23.39 14.39 -24.66
C PRO A 596 23.59 13.03 -25.32
N ALA A 597 24.21 13.03 -26.50
CA ALA A 597 24.56 11.82 -27.24
C ALA A 597 26.10 11.68 -27.35
N PRO A 598 26.63 10.47 -27.56
CA PRO A 598 28.08 10.30 -27.80
C PRO A 598 28.52 11.10 -29.01
N GLY A 599 29.24 12.21 -28.80
CA GLY A 599 29.82 13.04 -29.86
C GLY A 599 29.13 14.37 -30.14
N ASP A 600 27.83 14.52 -29.86
CA ASP A 600 27.10 15.78 -30.12
C ASP A 600 25.78 15.83 -29.26
N GLU A 601 25.22 17.03 -29.10
CA GLU A 601 23.88 17.21 -28.54
C GLU A 601 22.82 16.96 -29.60
N TRP A 602 21.90 16.05 -29.29
CA TRP A 602 20.75 15.75 -30.17
C TRP A 602 19.52 16.59 -29.79
N PRO A 603 19.16 17.62 -30.58
CA PRO A 603 17.97 18.42 -30.30
C PRO A 603 16.71 17.64 -30.67
N ILE A 604 15.83 17.43 -29.70
CA ILE A 604 14.56 16.73 -29.86
C ILE A 604 13.42 17.68 -29.49
N THR A 605 12.41 17.79 -30.36
CA THR A 605 11.18 18.53 -30.04
C THR A 605 10.15 17.59 -29.47
N VAL A 606 9.48 17.98 -28.38
CA VAL A 606 8.40 17.20 -27.77
C VAL A 606 7.17 17.21 -28.66
N ALA A 607 6.87 16.11 -29.34
CA ALA A 607 5.71 15.95 -30.22
C ALA A 607 4.49 15.36 -29.51
N GLY A 608 4.67 14.77 -28.33
CA GLY A 608 3.57 14.22 -27.53
C GLY A 608 4.00 13.75 -26.16
N ILE A 609 3.01 13.52 -25.31
CA ILE A 609 3.16 12.99 -23.95
C ILE A 609 2.39 11.69 -23.87
N TYR A 610 3.02 10.64 -23.33
CA TYR A 610 2.39 9.33 -23.19
C TYR A 610 2.38 8.83 -21.75
N ALA A 611 1.43 7.93 -21.46
CA ALA A 611 1.34 7.28 -20.17
C ALA A 611 2.44 6.20 -20.04
N ASP A 612 3.22 6.29 -18.97
CA ASP A 612 4.11 5.21 -18.54
C ASP A 612 3.94 4.98 -17.03
N TYR A 613 3.51 3.78 -16.66
CA TYR A 613 3.25 3.42 -15.25
C TYR A 613 4.34 2.49 -14.71
N GLY A 614 5.35 2.15 -15.50
CA GLY A 614 6.37 1.16 -15.17
C GLY A 614 7.76 1.70 -14.90
N ASP A 615 8.08 2.95 -15.31
CA ASP A 615 9.41 3.51 -15.18
C ASP A 615 9.41 4.85 -14.42
N PRO A 616 10.08 4.92 -13.27
CA PRO A 616 10.20 6.15 -12.49
C PRO A 616 11.23 7.14 -13.04
N LYS A 617 12.19 6.69 -13.89
CA LYS A 617 13.27 7.54 -14.44
C LYS A 617 12.74 8.61 -15.39
N GLY A 618 11.64 8.31 -16.04
CA GLY A 618 11.15 9.07 -17.17
C GLY A 618 11.77 8.64 -18.50
N GLN A 619 10.95 8.57 -19.51
CA GLN A 619 11.34 8.05 -20.82
C GLN A 619 11.16 9.09 -21.92
N ILE A 620 12.04 9.02 -22.92
CA ILE A 620 11.87 9.69 -24.22
C ILE A 620 11.80 8.61 -25.29
N ALA A 621 10.68 8.51 -25.99
CA ALA A 621 10.52 7.62 -27.13
C ALA A 621 10.82 8.37 -28.41
N VAL A 622 11.80 7.88 -29.18
CA VAL A 622 12.29 8.47 -30.44
C VAL A 622 12.20 7.45 -31.56
N ASN A 623 12.45 7.85 -32.77
CA ASN A 623 12.54 6.92 -33.91
C ASN A 623 13.75 5.98 -33.71
N ALA A 624 13.55 4.65 -33.91
CA ALA A 624 14.59 3.66 -33.72
C ALA A 624 15.83 3.87 -34.61
N ALA A 625 15.61 4.28 -35.87
CA ALA A 625 16.70 4.59 -36.79
C ALA A 625 17.45 5.87 -36.43
N ALA A 626 16.78 6.86 -35.84
CA ALA A 626 17.40 8.07 -35.31
C ALA A 626 18.24 7.74 -34.05
N LEU A 627 17.69 6.91 -33.16
CA LEU A 627 18.43 6.45 -31.98
C LEU A 627 19.73 5.74 -32.37
N ALA A 628 19.67 4.81 -33.34
CA ALA A 628 20.87 4.09 -33.79
C ALA A 628 21.94 4.98 -34.40
N ARG A 629 21.58 6.14 -35.00
CA ARG A 629 22.54 7.12 -35.52
C ARG A 629 23.24 7.90 -34.44
N HIS A 630 22.51 8.32 -33.38
CA HIS A 630 23.06 9.12 -32.29
C HIS A 630 23.70 8.29 -31.18
N PHE A 631 23.27 7.04 -31.04
CA PHE A 631 23.76 6.07 -30.06
C PHE A 631 24.12 4.73 -30.76
N PRO A 632 25.21 4.68 -31.57
CA PRO A 632 25.56 3.52 -32.38
C PRO A 632 25.84 2.25 -31.56
N ASP A 633 26.30 2.39 -30.33
CA ASP A 633 26.62 1.25 -29.45
C ASP A 633 25.41 0.67 -28.72
N THR A 634 24.21 1.20 -28.99
CA THR A 634 22.99 0.68 -28.36
C THR A 634 22.66 -0.73 -28.85
N PRO A 635 22.50 -1.71 -27.92
CA PRO A 635 22.14 -3.07 -28.30
C PRO A 635 20.76 -3.13 -28.96
N GLN A 636 20.70 -3.78 -30.13
CA GLN A 636 19.46 -4.03 -30.86
C GLN A 636 18.98 -5.47 -30.66
N THR A 637 19.01 -5.96 -29.46
CA THR A 637 18.73 -7.35 -29.07
C THR A 637 17.26 -7.66 -28.87
N ARG A 638 16.38 -6.66 -28.90
CA ARG A 638 14.94 -6.82 -28.65
C ARG A 638 14.17 -6.82 -29.95
N LEU A 639 13.52 -7.96 -30.25
CA LEU A 639 12.68 -8.12 -31.42
C LEU A 639 11.23 -8.30 -30.97
N ALA A 640 10.31 -7.69 -31.68
CA ALA A 640 8.88 -7.82 -31.48
C ALA A 640 8.24 -8.29 -32.81
N LEU A 641 7.41 -9.31 -32.76
CA LEU A 641 6.83 -9.94 -33.95
C LEU A 641 5.34 -9.70 -34.01
N ARG A 642 4.88 -9.49 -35.27
CA ARG A 642 3.46 -9.61 -35.58
C ARG A 642 3.23 -10.94 -36.25
N VAL A 643 2.41 -11.79 -35.63
CA VAL A 643 2.10 -13.15 -36.03
C VAL A 643 0.60 -13.38 -35.83
N ALA A 644 -0.04 -14.11 -36.72
CA ALA A 644 -1.43 -14.49 -36.49
C ALA A 644 -1.54 -15.40 -35.26
N PRO A 645 -2.59 -15.25 -34.41
CA PRO A 645 -2.69 -16.01 -33.15
C PRO A 645 -2.58 -17.54 -33.31
N ALA A 646 -3.03 -18.08 -34.44
CA ALA A 646 -2.94 -19.52 -34.74
C ALA A 646 -1.50 -20.00 -34.98
N ASP A 647 -0.62 -19.13 -35.46
CA ASP A 647 0.74 -19.45 -35.86
C ASP A 647 1.78 -19.23 -34.77
N ILE A 648 1.40 -18.51 -33.67
CA ILE A 648 2.29 -18.19 -32.56
C ILE A 648 3.03 -19.41 -32.00
N PRO A 649 2.38 -20.55 -31.68
CA PRO A 649 3.09 -21.73 -31.17
C PRO A 649 4.12 -22.28 -32.13
N GLY A 650 3.82 -22.29 -33.43
CA GLY A 650 4.73 -22.75 -34.46
C GLY A 650 5.97 -21.86 -34.62
N VAL A 651 5.79 -20.55 -34.56
CA VAL A 651 6.90 -19.58 -34.63
C VAL A 651 7.78 -19.68 -33.39
N ILE A 652 7.19 -19.80 -32.20
CA ILE A 652 7.90 -19.97 -30.91
C ILE A 652 8.75 -21.25 -30.97
N ALA A 653 8.18 -22.38 -31.36
CA ALA A 653 8.90 -23.64 -31.46
C ALA A 653 10.08 -23.56 -32.45
N ALA A 654 9.85 -23.00 -33.66
CA ALA A 654 10.87 -22.86 -34.65
C ALA A 654 12.06 -21.96 -34.22
N VAL A 655 11.79 -20.90 -33.49
CA VAL A 655 12.84 -20.00 -32.95
C VAL A 655 13.58 -20.70 -31.82
N SER A 656 12.86 -21.37 -30.91
CA SER A 656 13.43 -22.12 -29.79
C SER A 656 14.38 -23.21 -30.26
N ASP A 657 13.94 -24.03 -31.21
CA ASP A 657 14.72 -25.17 -31.74
C ASP A 657 15.96 -24.70 -32.49
N ARG A 658 15.86 -23.62 -33.27
CA ARG A 658 16.98 -23.14 -34.08
C ARG A 658 18.03 -22.34 -33.34
N PHE A 659 17.63 -21.55 -32.37
CA PHE A 659 18.50 -20.60 -31.65
C PHE A 659 18.71 -20.94 -30.17
N GLY A 660 18.11 -22.01 -29.65
CA GLY A 660 18.27 -22.45 -28.27
C GLY A 660 17.68 -21.46 -27.25
N LEU A 661 16.66 -20.69 -27.66
CA LEU A 661 16.01 -19.72 -26.80
C LEU A 661 14.93 -20.41 -25.96
N ASP A 662 14.95 -20.14 -24.65
CA ASP A 662 13.95 -20.66 -23.70
C ASP A 662 12.81 -19.65 -23.44
N GLY A 663 11.82 -20.05 -22.66
CA GLY A 663 10.68 -19.22 -22.32
C GLY A 663 10.99 -17.93 -21.53
N ARG A 664 12.25 -17.70 -21.15
CA ARG A 664 12.69 -16.42 -20.54
C ARG A 664 13.04 -15.39 -21.61
N ASN A 665 13.53 -15.85 -22.73
CA ASN A 665 13.99 -15.03 -23.86
C ASN A 665 12.99 -14.98 -25.03
N LEU A 666 11.93 -15.81 -24.94
CA LEU A 666 10.89 -15.94 -25.95
C LEU A 666 9.53 -15.87 -25.29
N LEU A 667 8.88 -14.72 -25.36
CA LEU A 667 7.68 -14.40 -24.58
C LEU A 667 6.48 -14.20 -25.49
N ASP A 668 5.42 -14.96 -25.27
CA ASP A 668 4.11 -14.75 -25.87
C ASP A 668 3.36 -13.65 -25.10
N GLN A 669 2.79 -12.69 -25.83
CA GLN A 669 2.02 -11.58 -25.29
C GLN A 669 0.89 -12.06 -24.35
N SER A 670 0.15 -13.08 -24.74
CA SER A 670 -0.99 -13.58 -23.97
C SER A 670 -0.57 -14.14 -22.62
N THR A 671 0.57 -14.84 -22.57
CA THR A 671 1.17 -15.39 -21.35
C THR A 671 1.63 -14.27 -20.42
N VAL A 672 2.33 -13.24 -20.94
CA VAL A 672 2.77 -12.09 -20.15
C VAL A 672 1.57 -11.33 -19.56
N LYS A 673 0.53 -11.09 -20.37
CA LYS A 673 -0.70 -10.43 -19.90
C LYS A 673 -1.44 -11.23 -18.84
N ALA A 674 -1.57 -12.54 -19.03
CA ALA A 674 -2.24 -13.42 -18.06
C ALA A 674 -1.49 -13.45 -16.74
N GLU A 675 -0.16 -13.53 -16.77
CA GLU A 675 0.68 -13.51 -15.57
C GLU A 675 0.63 -12.15 -14.87
N SER A 676 0.77 -11.05 -15.60
CA SER A 676 0.66 -9.68 -15.07
C SER A 676 -0.71 -9.45 -14.41
N LYS A 677 -1.79 -9.92 -15.03
CA LYS A 677 -3.14 -9.84 -14.44
C LYS A 677 -3.28 -10.70 -13.18
N ARG A 678 -2.67 -11.88 -13.17
CA ARG A 678 -2.67 -12.76 -11.98
C ARG A 678 -1.94 -12.11 -10.82
N ILE A 679 -0.75 -11.57 -11.06
CA ILE A 679 0.05 -10.84 -10.07
C ILE A 679 -0.74 -9.64 -9.56
N PHE A 680 -1.31 -8.85 -10.45
CA PHE A 680 -2.14 -7.70 -10.10
C PHE A 680 -3.31 -8.09 -9.18
N ASN A 681 -4.12 -9.07 -9.57
CA ASN A 681 -5.26 -9.53 -8.77
C ASN A 681 -4.84 -10.03 -7.39
N ARG A 682 -3.70 -10.71 -7.30
CA ARG A 682 -3.16 -11.22 -6.05
C ARG A 682 -2.69 -10.08 -5.13
N THR A 683 -2.07 -9.05 -5.68
CA THR A 683 -1.63 -7.85 -4.95
C THR A 683 -2.81 -7.15 -4.26
N PHE A 684 -3.94 -7.03 -4.94
CA PHE A 684 -5.11 -6.34 -4.40
C PHE A 684 -6.09 -7.21 -3.60
N ALA A 685 -5.87 -8.53 -3.53
CA ALA A 685 -6.65 -9.44 -2.67
C ALA A 685 -6.52 -9.04 -1.18
N VAL A 686 -5.32 -8.63 -0.76
CA VAL A 686 -5.06 -8.11 0.60
C VAL A 686 -5.94 -6.89 0.91
N THR A 687 -6.02 -5.95 -0.02
CA THR A 687 -6.86 -4.74 0.13
C THR A 687 -8.33 -5.11 0.24
N ALA A 688 -8.81 -6.08 -0.55
CA ALA A 688 -10.18 -6.56 -0.47
C ALA A 688 -10.49 -7.21 0.89
N ALA A 689 -9.57 -8.00 1.45
CA ALA A 689 -9.71 -8.61 2.78
C ALA A 689 -9.77 -7.54 3.89
N LEU A 690 -8.89 -6.53 3.86
CA LEU A 690 -8.89 -5.42 4.80
C LEU A 690 -10.19 -4.59 4.71
N ASN A 691 -10.71 -4.37 3.51
CA ASN A 691 -11.97 -3.68 3.28
C ASN A 691 -13.15 -4.46 3.87
N ALA A 692 -13.22 -5.77 3.66
CA ALA A 692 -14.26 -6.63 4.23
C ALA A 692 -14.20 -6.61 5.76
N PHE A 693 -13.00 -6.67 6.34
CA PHE A 693 -12.78 -6.59 7.78
C PHE A 693 -13.27 -5.24 8.35
N THR A 694 -12.91 -4.12 7.73
CA THR A 694 -13.31 -2.77 8.15
C THR A 694 -14.84 -2.62 8.17
N LEU A 695 -15.53 -3.12 7.15
CA LEU A 695 -16.99 -3.08 7.07
C LEU A 695 -17.64 -4.02 8.11
N GLY A 696 -17.04 -5.18 8.34
CA GLY A 696 -17.48 -6.11 9.40
C GLY A 696 -17.40 -5.46 10.79
N VAL A 697 -16.33 -4.74 11.09
CA VAL A 697 -16.17 -4.03 12.36
C VAL A 697 -17.19 -2.90 12.51
N ALA A 698 -17.51 -2.16 11.45
CA ALA A 698 -18.59 -1.16 11.45
C ALA A 698 -19.96 -1.80 11.71
N GLY A 699 -20.21 -2.99 11.16
CA GLY A 699 -21.39 -3.80 11.45
C GLY A 699 -21.48 -4.19 12.93
N VAL A 700 -20.37 -4.60 13.53
CA VAL A 700 -20.31 -4.89 14.99
C VAL A 700 -20.59 -3.64 15.82
N ALA A 701 -20.07 -2.47 15.44
CA ALA A 701 -20.36 -1.21 16.11
C ALA A 701 -21.87 -0.87 16.07
N LEU A 702 -22.50 -1.09 14.92
CA LEU A 702 -23.94 -0.91 14.76
C LEU A 702 -24.74 -1.90 15.62
N LEU A 703 -24.37 -3.19 15.61
CA LEU A 703 -24.98 -4.22 16.47
C LEU A 703 -24.92 -3.83 17.93
N THR A 704 -23.75 -3.37 18.39
CA THR A 704 -23.53 -2.93 19.77
C THR A 704 -24.45 -1.77 20.16
N SER A 705 -24.56 -0.77 19.28
CA SER A 705 -25.44 0.38 19.49
C SER A 705 -26.91 -0.04 19.56
N LEU A 706 -27.36 -0.91 18.68
CA LEU A 706 -28.73 -1.41 18.65
C LEU A 706 -29.07 -2.27 19.88
N LEU A 707 -28.16 -3.16 20.32
CA LEU A 707 -28.35 -3.97 21.53
C LEU A 707 -28.43 -3.10 22.79
N THR A 708 -27.65 -2.05 22.80
CA THR A 708 -27.65 -1.09 23.93
C THR A 708 -28.95 -0.32 23.99
N LEU A 709 -29.41 0.21 22.85
CA LEU A 709 -30.65 0.97 22.79
C LEU A 709 -31.89 0.10 23.02
N ALA A 710 -31.79 -1.21 22.75
CA ALA A 710 -32.97 -2.12 22.87
C ALA A 710 -33.64 -2.04 24.25
N ASN A 711 -32.88 -1.96 25.33
CA ASN A 711 -33.44 -1.90 26.70
C ASN A 711 -34.09 -0.55 27.01
N SER A 712 -33.55 0.55 26.55
CA SER A 712 -34.08 1.91 26.75
C SER A 712 -35.30 2.20 25.87
N ARG A 713 -35.59 1.35 24.89
CA ARG A 713 -36.70 1.49 23.95
C ARG A 713 -38.01 0.92 24.47
N LEU A 714 -37.97 0.01 25.44
CA LEU A 714 -39.16 -0.65 25.96
C LEU A 714 -40.24 0.33 26.44
N PRO A 715 -39.91 1.39 27.22
CA PRO A 715 -40.89 2.39 27.60
C PRO A 715 -41.59 3.10 26.44
N GLN A 716 -40.86 3.31 25.34
CA GLN A 716 -41.36 4.00 24.16
C GLN A 716 -42.24 3.11 23.26
N LEU A 717 -42.05 1.78 23.27
CA LEU A 717 -42.78 0.80 22.47
C LEU A 717 -43.98 0.23 23.21
N ALA A 718 -43.98 0.23 24.54
CA ALA A 718 -45.06 -0.30 25.35
C ALA A 718 -46.41 0.40 25.10
N PRO A 719 -46.50 1.75 24.94
CA PRO A 719 -47.75 2.40 24.60
C PRO A 719 -48.33 1.97 23.26
N LEU A 720 -47.54 1.77 22.23
CA LEU A 720 -47.97 1.31 20.92
C LEU A 720 -48.48 -0.12 20.97
N TRP A 721 -47.84 -0.98 21.75
CA TRP A 721 -48.34 -2.33 22.00
C TRP A 721 -49.65 -2.29 22.71
N ALA A 722 -49.86 -1.43 23.71
CA ALA A 722 -51.13 -1.25 24.42
C ALA A 722 -52.23 -0.75 23.51
N MET A 723 -51.91 0.03 22.47
CA MET A 723 -52.85 0.44 21.40
C MET A 723 -53.16 -0.65 20.36
N GLY A 724 -52.66 -1.87 20.54
CA GLY A 724 -52.97 -3.02 19.68
C GLY A 724 -51.95 -3.33 18.58
N VAL A 725 -50.77 -2.65 18.51
CA VAL A 725 -49.73 -2.99 17.57
C VAL A 725 -49.05 -4.29 18.00
N THR A 726 -49.06 -5.31 17.17
CA THR A 726 -48.49 -6.63 17.50
C THR A 726 -46.96 -6.56 17.61
N ARG A 727 -46.35 -7.40 18.46
CA ARG A 727 -44.90 -7.50 18.65
C ARG A 727 -44.12 -7.73 17.35
N ARG A 728 -44.65 -8.57 16.45
CA ARG A 728 -44.09 -8.81 15.12
C ARG A 728 -44.07 -7.53 14.27
N ARG A 729 -45.11 -6.74 14.35
CA ARG A 729 -45.23 -5.48 13.60
C ARG A 729 -44.28 -4.42 14.18
N LEU A 730 -44.14 -4.33 15.51
CA LEU A 730 -43.15 -3.49 16.17
C LEU A 730 -41.72 -3.89 15.78
N ALA A 731 -41.45 -5.18 15.77
CA ALA A 731 -40.14 -5.72 15.34
C ALA A 731 -39.82 -5.37 13.86
N ALA A 732 -40.83 -5.50 12.97
CA ALA A 732 -40.68 -5.11 11.56
C ALA A 732 -40.44 -3.60 11.38
N ILE A 733 -41.15 -2.77 12.16
CA ILE A 733 -40.95 -1.32 12.14
C ILE A 733 -39.52 -0.94 12.60
N GLU A 734 -39.01 -1.54 13.69
CA GLU A 734 -37.66 -1.33 14.16
C GLU A 734 -36.60 -1.76 13.13
N LEU A 735 -36.80 -2.91 12.47
CA LEU A 735 -35.95 -3.36 11.38
C LEU A 735 -35.95 -2.35 10.22
N THR A 736 -37.13 -1.92 9.77
CA THR A 736 -37.26 -0.97 8.66
C THR A 736 -36.63 0.36 8.99
N LYS A 737 -36.74 0.87 10.24
CA LYS A 737 -36.08 2.09 10.69
C LYS A 737 -34.57 1.98 10.60
N THR A 738 -34.01 0.91 11.17
CA THR A 738 -32.57 0.68 11.14
C THR A 738 -32.04 0.60 9.72
N LEU A 739 -32.71 -0.17 8.86
CA LEU A 739 -32.32 -0.29 7.46
C LEU A 739 -32.47 1.02 6.69
N SER A 740 -33.54 1.80 6.94
CA SER A 740 -33.73 3.11 6.28
C SER A 740 -32.62 4.09 6.65
N VAL A 741 -32.27 4.20 7.93
CA VAL A 741 -31.21 5.10 8.39
C VAL A 741 -29.83 4.63 7.89
N ALA A 742 -29.57 3.33 7.90
CA ALA A 742 -28.35 2.75 7.33
C ALA A 742 -28.27 3.00 5.82
N PHE A 743 -29.38 2.89 5.09
CA PHE A 743 -29.46 3.16 3.66
C PHE A 743 -29.18 4.63 3.35
N VAL A 744 -29.78 5.57 4.09
CA VAL A 744 -29.50 7.00 3.94
C VAL A 744 -28.03 7.29 4.23
N THR A 745 -27.45 6.67 5.26
CA THR A 745 -26.02 6.78 5.58
C THR A 745 -25.17 6.24 4.44
N ALA A 746 -25.53 5.09 3.85
CA ALA A 746 -24.83 4.54 2.71
C ALA A 746 -24.90 5.45 1.48
N LEU A 747 -26.05 6.10 1.26
CA LEU A 747 -26.21 7.07 0.17
C LEU A 747 -25.29 8.28 0.33
N PHE A 748 -25.08 8.79 1.56
CA PHE A 748 -24.10 9.84 1.82
C PHE A 748 -22.66 9.33 1.73
N ALA A 749 -22.40 8.04 1.99
CA ALA A 749 -21.08 7.45 1.87
C ALA A 749 -20.58 7.36 0.42
N LEU A 750 -21.48 7.25 -0.57
CA LEU A 750 -21.09 7.15 -1.98
C LEU A 750 -20.36 8.40 -2.50
N PRO A 751 -20.93 9.62 -2.44
CA PRO A 751 -20.23 10.81 -2.89
C PRO A 751 -18.97 11.10 -2.08
N LEU A 752 -18.99 10.82 -0.78
CA LEU A 752 -17.80 10.93 0.06
C LEU A 752 -16.71 9.95 -0.38
N GLY A 753 -17.06 8.69 -0.63
CA GLY A 753 -16.12 7.68 -1.11
C GLY A 753 -15.55 8.00 -2.49
N LEU A 754 -16.35 8.55 -3.40
CA LEU A 754 -15.87 9.04 -4.70
C LEU A 754 -14.94 10.24 -4.54
N ALA A 755 -15.20 11.16 -3.60
CA ALA A 755 -14.30 12.26 -3.27
C ALA A 755 -12.97 11.75 -2.68
N VAL A 756 -13.01 10.73 -1.83
CA VAL A 756 -11.82 10.03 -1.32
C VAL A 756 -11.03 9.39 -2.47
N ALA A 757 -11.70 8.67 -3.39
CA ALA A 757 -11.07 8.09 -4.57
C ALA A 757 -10.40 9.17 -5.44
N TRP A 758 -11.10 10.27 -5.69
CA TRP A 758 -10.55 11.38 -6.46
C TRP A 758 -9.31 11.98 -5.78
N CYS A 759 -9.35 12.19 -4.47
CA CYS A 759 -8.21 12.71 -3.70
C CYS A 759 -7.02 11.76 -3.76
N LEU A 760 -7.25 10.44 -3.64
CA LEU A 760 -6.20 9.42 -3.77
C LEU A 760 -5.59 9.43 -5.17
N ILE A 761 -6.41 9.50 -6.23
CA ILE A 761 -5.97 9.43 -7.62
C ILE A 761 -5.35 10.75 -8.10
N ALA A 762 -6.01 11.89 -7.84
CA ALA A 762 -5.63 13.16 -8.42
C ALA A 762 -4.58 13.93 -7.59
N ILE A 763 -4.45 13.64 -6.29
CA ILE A 763 -3.54 14.36 -5.40
C ILE A 763 -2.45 13.44 -4.89
N VAL A 764 -2.82 12.39 -4.14
CA VAL A 764 -1.85 11.52 -3.48
C VAL A 764 -1.00 10.76 -4.51
N ASN A 765 -1.65 10.13 -5.50
CA ASN A 765 -0.96 9.37 -6.54
C ASN A 765 -0.05 10.25 -7.41
N VAL A 766 -0.52 11.44 -7.80
CA VAL A 766 0.29 12.38 -8.61
C VAL A 766 1.52 12.87 -7.86
N LYS A 767 1.38 13.15 -6.55
CA LYS A 767 2.51 13.61 -5.73
C LYS A 767 3.49 12.48 -5.37
N ALA A 768 3.00 11.23 -5.31
CA ALA A 768 3.81 10.07 -5.00
C ALA A 768 4.56 9.53 -6.23
N PHE A 769 3.89 9.45 -7.39
CA PHE A 769 4.40 8.75 -8.58
C PHE A 769 4.66 9.66 -9.79
N GLY A 770 4.25 10.91 -9.76
CA GLY A 770 4.41 11.85 -10.89
C GLY A 770 3.47 11.63 -12.08
N TRP A 771 2.49 10.73 -12.00
CA TRP A 771 1.52 10.45 -13.06
C TRP A 771 0.08 10.39 -12.52
N ARG A 772 -0.88 10.68 -13.39
CA ARG A 772 -2.30 10.76 -13.04
C ARG A 772 -3.08 9.65 -13.72
N LEU A 773 -3.85 8.89 -12.92
CA LEU A 773 -4.83 7.94 -13.46
C LEU A 773 -6.08 8.68 -13.98
N PRO A 774 -6.69 8.22 -15.06
CA PRO A 774 -8.02 8.68 -15.46
C PRO A 774 -9.04 8.26 -14.41
N PHE A 775 -9.88 9.20 -13.96
CA PHE A 775 -10.89 8.90 -12.95
C PHE A 775 -12.11 8.21 -13.58
N HIS A 776 -12.39 6.98 -13.10
CA HIS A 776 -13.56 6.22 -13.55
C HIS A 776 -14.49 5.91 -12.37
N VAL A 777 -15.79 5.94 -12.63
CA VAL A 777 -16.81 5.51 -11.66
C VAL A 777 -17.37 4.16 -12.10
N PHE A 778 -17.49 3.22 -11.18
CA PHE A 778 -17.98 1.86 -11.43
C PHE A 778 -19.31 1.64 -10.72
N PRO A 779 -20.47 1.96 -11.34
CA PRO A 779 -21.77 1.93 -10.69
C PRO A 779 -22.12 0.57 -10.08
N TRP A 780 -21.79 -0.52 -10.77
CA TRP A 780 -22.04 -1.87 -10.29
C TRP A 780 -21.26 -2.21 -9.02
N GLN A 781 -20.04 -1.72 -8.90
CA GLN A 781 -19.23 -1.91 -7.70
C GLN A 781 -19.81 -1.13 -6.52
N LEU A 782 -20.30 0.10 -6.76
CA LEU A 782 -20.96 0.90 -5.74
C LEU A 782 -22.23 0.19 -5.22
N VAL A 783 -23.04 -0.38 -6.11
CA VAL A 783 -24.24 -1.15 -5.74
C VAL A 783 -23.87 -2.37 -4.89
N LYS A 784 -22.80 -3.11 -5.25
CA LYS A 784 -22.32 -4.24 -4.44
C LYS A 784 -21.92 -3.80 -3.04
N LEU A 785 -21.16 -2.72 -2.89
CA LEU A 785 -20.72 -2.21 -1.60
C LEU A 785 -21.89 -1.74 -0.73
N VAL A 786 -22.86 -1.04 -1.30
CA VAL A 786 -24.11 -0.69 -0.59
C VAL A 786 -24.86 -1.96 -0.18
N GLY A 787 -24.95 -2.97 -1.05
CA GLY A 787 -25.56 -4.26 -0.72
C GLY A 787 -24.90 -4.95 0.46
N VAL A 788 -23.55 -4.97 0.51
CA VAL A 788 -22.81 -5.55 1.63
C VAL A 788 -23.01 -4.74 2.92
N ALA A 789 -23.04 -3.39 2.84
CA ALA A 789 -23.34 -2.55 3.98
C ALA A 789 -24.75 -2.76 4.52
N MET A 790 -25.74 -2.91 3.63
CA MET A 790 -27.11 -3.23 4.00
C MET A 790 -27.24 -4.64 4.61
N ALA A 791 -26.50 -5.61 4.10
CA ALA A 791 -26.44 -6.95 4.69
C ALA A 791 -25.81 -6.90 6.09
N ALA A 792 -24.74 -6.13 6.31
CA ALA A 792 -24.14 -5.91 7.62
C ALA A 792 -25.14 -5.24 8.58
N ALA A 793 -25.89 -4.22 8.15
CA ALA A 793 -26.91 -3.55 8.94
C ALA A 793 -28.09 -4.50 9.27
N LEU A 794 -28.50 -5.34 8.33
CA LEU A 794 -29.52 -6.37 8.54
C LEU A 794 -29.07 -7.40 9.60
N LEU A 795 -27.85 -7.92 9.47
CA LEU A 795 -27.28 -8.87 10.43
C LEU A 795 -27.15 -8.25 11.84
N ALA A 796 -26.68 -6.99 11.90
CA ALA A 796 -26.58 -6.24 13.14
C ALA A 796 -27.94 -6.02 13.83
N SER A 797 -28.99 -5.80 13.05
CA SER A 797 -30.34 -5.59 13.59
C SER A 797 -31.09 -6.88 13.94
N LEU A 798 -30.65 -8.02 13.41
CA LEU A 798 -31.40 -9.29 13.53
C LEU A 798 -31.59 -9.73 14.99
N LEU A 799 -30.54 -9.68 15.80
CA LEU A 799 -30.57 -10.11 17.20
C LEU A 799 -31.46 -9.21 18.07
N PRO A 800 -31.36 -7.86 18.03
CA PRO A 800 -32.29 -6.97 18.74
C PRO A 800 -33.74 -7.16 18.33
N VAL A 801 -34.02 -7.29 17.04
CA VAL A 801 -35.35 -7.46 16.46
C VAL A 801 -35.98 -8.80 16.87
N LEU A 802 -35.21 -9.89 16.82
CA LEU A 802 -35.67 -11.22 17.26
C LEU A 802 -35.97 -11.24 18.77
N ARG A 803 -35.15 -10.56 19.59
CA ARG A 803 -35.43 -10.41 21.03
C ARG A 803 -36.74 -9.67 21.26
N LEU A 804 -37.01 -8.58 20.56
CA LEU A 804 -38.22 -7.82 20.64
C LEU A 804 -39.47 -8.68 20.20
N ALA A 805 -39.35 -9.40 19.09
CA ALA A 805 -40.41 -10.26 18.57
C ALA A 805 -40.78 -11.41 19.54
N ARG A 806 -39.79 -11.94 20.29
CA ARG A 806 -39.98 -13.06 21.24
C ARG A 806 -40.20 -12.61 22.69
N MET A 807 -40.28 -11.32 22.96
CA MET A 807 -40.45 -10.78 24.33
C MET A 807 -41.79 -11.19 24.93
N GLN A 808 -41.79 -11.51 26.23
CA GLN A 808 -43.04 -11.84 26.95
C GLN A 808 -43.85 -10.59 27.20
N PRO A 809 -45.20 -10.63 27.07
CA PRO A 809 -46.08 -9.50 27.32
C PRO A 809 -45.92 -8.90 28.72
N ALA A 810 -45.66 -9.72 29.73
CA ALA A 810 -45.43 -9.31 31.09
C ALA A 810 -44.31 -8.29 31.25
N ASN A 811 -43.29 -8.36 30.41
CA ASN A 811 -42.16 -7.41 30.44
C ASN A 811 -42.57 -6.02 29.88
N LEU A 812 -43.52 -5.97 28.96
CA LEU A 812 -44.07 -4.71 28.44
C LEU A 812 -45.00 -4.06 29.46
N VAL A 813 -45.76 -4.86 30.24
CA VAL A 813 -46.65 -4.38 31.32
C VAL A 813 -45.86 -3.86 32.52
N LYS A 814 -44.72 -4.49 32.89
CA LYS A 814 -43.82 -4.05 33.96
C LYS A 814 -43.31 -2.62 33.78
N VAL A 815 -43.22 -2.15 32.56
CA VAL A 815 -42.81 -0.76 32.26
C VAL A 815 -43.77 0.25 32.88
N PHE A 816 -45.07 0.00 32.76
CA PHE A 816 -46.12 0.87 33.33
C PHE A 816 -46.17 0.79 34.88
N ALA A 817 -45.71 -0.30 35.48
CA ALA A 817 -45.65 -0.47 36.93
C ALA A 817 -44.46 0.28 37.58
N ASN A 818 -43.39 0.53 36.82
CA ASN A 818 -42.19 1.21 37.34
C ASN A 818 -42.17 2.73 37.14
N GLU A 819 -43.18 3.32 36.50
CA GLU A 819 -43.35 4.76 36.32
C GLU A 819 -44.11 5.46 37.46
N ARG A 820 -44.39 4.77 38.57
CA ARG A 820 -45.01 5.34 39.76
C ARG A 820 -43.98 5.79 40.78
#